data_ae3e30fd4ab7c2272a4f3d7b0d8196df
#
_entry.id   ae3e30fd4ab7c2272a4f3d7b0d8196df
#
_cell.length_a   1.000
_cell.length_b   1.000
_cell.length_c   1.000
_cell.angle_alpha   90.00
_cell.angle_beta   90.00
_cell.angle_gamma   90.00
#
_symmetry.space_group_name_H-M   'P 1'
#
loop_
_entity.id
_entity.type
_entity.pdbx_description
1 polymer ?
#
loop_
_entity_poly.entity_id
_entity_poly.type
_entity_poly.pdbx_seq_one_letter_code
_entity_poly.pdbx_strand_id
1 'polypeptide(L)'
;MSAAASARQILTRLHEVMAGRTHAQHKLDRVVEIIAESLTSEVCSIYLLREGALELYATRGLNPEAVHVTRLAVGEGLTGTIANNIETLNLAEAKAHPDFAYRPETGEEKFHSFAGVPIVYRERAVGVLCVQHVEPRRYEDVEIEALQTTAMVLSELIAHKELVDDEGAIDLDIAHIENDVLEGLTLVKGLAAGQAVFHQPRIEIDQVVAEDIEAERQRVYRAFDKMRDQIDAMAKEPEFGKGGEHVEVLETYKMFAYDEGWSRRINEAIDSGLTAEAAIERVQQRTRMRMREIDDPLLADRMHDLEDLSNRLLRIVSGQLGTAATQGLRRDTILFARNLGPAELLEYDRRRLKGVVLEEGSLTAHVVIVARAMGVPVLGRVTGIRTRVAEGDEVILDADKGTVTLRPNQQVLDAFETRFARTREKQAAYAELRDVEPFTRDGTRITVMMNAGLRDDISALAMSGADGVGLFRTEFQFLVSSTLPQRDRQMRLYRDVLDAAGDKPVVFRTVDIGGDKAVPYLDNAVAERDENPAMGWRALRLSLEREGLLKAQARALLEAAAGRALSVMFPMVSEPWEFDAGRRVFEDQLAFLRERRKLLPETIEYGCMLEVPALAEVLDVLAPKLSFISVGTNDLTQFLFAADRANPKLAARYDWLSPAILRFLARVSQTLVGHNVRLGVCGEMGGRRLEALALLGIGYRRLSITPAAVGPIKELVRKVDLVELTEQMSRWLAAPPPDMRSALQNWASEHDIDLD
;
A
#
# COMPACT_ATOMS: atom_id res chain seq x y z
N MET A 1 37.31 -18.08 26.40
CA MET A 1 36.46 -19.08 25.68
C MET A 1 35.80 -18.35 24.52
N SER A 2 35.54 -18.98 23.36
CA SER A 2 34.85 -18.28 22.26
C SER A 2 33.37 -18.06 22.61
N ALA A 3 32.76 -17.02 22.05
CA ALA A 3 31.36 -16.66 22.22
C ALA A 3 30.42 -17.84 22.01
N ALA A 4 30.65 -18.57 20.92
CA ALA A 4 29.91 -19.75 20.55
C ALA A 4 29.99 -20.88 21.62
N ALA A 5 31.10 -21.00 22.32
CA ALA A 5 31.25 -22.00 23.39
C ALA A 5 30.42 -21.66 24.63
N SER A 6 30.30 -20.36 24.99
CA SER A 6 29.48 -19.92 26.13
C SER A 6 27.98 -20.07 25.86
N ALA A 7 27.50 -19.59 24.71
CA ALA A 7 26.09 -19.71 24.32
C ALA A 7 25.66 -21.18 24.19
N ARG A 8 26.50 -22.01 23.56
CA ARG A 8 26.25 -23.47 23.44
C ARG A 8 26.18 -24.16 24.80
N GLN A 9 27.03 -23.79 25.74
CA GLN A 9 27.00 -24.38 27.08
C GLN A 9 25.73 -24.01 27.84
N ILE A 10 25.26 -22.77 27.70
CA ILE A 10 23.97 -22.32 28.25
C ILE A 10 22.82 -23.13 27.63
N LEU A 11 22.76 -23.20 26.29
CA LEU A 11 21.70 -23.92 25.57
C LEU A 11 21.64 -25.40 25.92
N THR A 12 22.80 -26.08 26.03
CA THR A 12 22.84 -27.50 26.41
C THR A 12 22.29 -27.71 27.82
N ARG A 13 22.70 -26.87 28.79
CA ARG A 13 22.17 -26.92 30.17
C ARG A 13 20.68 -26.58 30.25
N LEU A 14 20.22 -25.62 29.45
CA LEU A 14 18.79 -25.29 29.35
C LEU A 14 17.98 -26.47 28.80
N HIS A 15 18.46 -27.12 27.75
CA HIS A 15 17.80 -28.28 27.17
C HIS A 15 17.66 -29.43 28.19
N GLU A 16 18.71 -29.70 29.01
CA GLU A 16 18.67 -30.67 30.08
C GLU A 16 17.59 -30.35 31.14
N VAL A 17 17.43 -29.07 31.51
CA VAL A 17 16.41 -28.61 32.45
C VAL A 17 15.01 -28.77 31.86
N MET A 18 14.87 -28.48 30.57
CA MET A 18 13.57 -28.53 29.89
C MET A 18 13.07 -29.95 29.67
N ALA A 19 13.99 -30.92 29.42
CA ALA A 19 13.64 -32.32 29.30
C ALA A 19 13.17 -32.95 30.64
N GLY A 20 13.38 -32.29 31.78
CA GLY A 20 12.94 -32.72 33.10
C GLY A 20 11.42 -32.57 33.29
N ARG A 21 10.79 -33.55 34.01
CA ARG A 21 9.37 -33.52 34.39
C ARG A 21 9.16 -32.77 35.71
N THR A 22 9.56 -31.49 35.77
CA THR A 22 9.38 -30.59 36.94
C THR A 22 8.36 -29.49 36.64
N HIS A 23 7.75 -28.87 37.68
CA HIS A 23 6.82 -27.74 37.54
C HIS A 23 7.48 -26.57 36.81
N ALA A 24 6.69 -25.81 36.05
CA ALA A 24 7.13 -24.67 35.21
C ALA A 24 7.95 -23.65 36.04
N GLN A 25 7.47 -23.26 37.22
CA GLN A 25 8.19 -22.32 38.11
C GLN A 25 9.60 -22.82 38.45
N HIS A 26 9.75 -24.11 38.78
CA HIS A 26 11.06 -24.70 39.09
C HIS A 26 12.01 -24.69 37.89
N LYS A 27 11.48 -24.82 36.68
CA LYS A 27 12.27 -24.70 35.45
C LYS A 27 12.76 -23.28 35.26
N LEU A 28 11.90 -22.25 35.45
CA LEU A 28 12.28 -20.85 35.34
C LEU A 28 13.32 -20.43 36.39
N ASP A 29 13.15 -20.86 37.66
CA ASP A 29 14.14 -20.64 38.72
C ASP A 29 15.51 -21.24 38.33
N ARG A 30 15.52 -22.44 37.77
CA ARG A 30 16.74 -23.09 37.34
C ARG A 30 17.39 -22.39 36.12
N VAL A 31 16.56 -21.86 35.22
CA VAL A 31 17.02 -21.08 34.07
C VAL A 31 17.77 -19.82 34.51
N VAL A 32 17.21 -19.03 35.42
CA VAL A 32 17.89 -17.80 35.91
C VAL A 32 19.19 -18.13 36.64
N GLU A 33 19.26 -19.25 37.36
CA GLU A 33 20.50 -19.73 37.99
C GLU A 33 21.58 -20.03 36.95
N ILE A 34 21.25 -20.82 35.91
CA ILE A 34 22.17 -21.22 34.84
C ILE A 34 22.73 -19.99 34.11
N ILE A 35 21.86 -19.01 33.79
CA ILE A 35 22.25 -17.80 33.08
C ILE A 35 23.18 -16.96 33.96
N ALA A 36 22.81 -16.72 35.23
CA ALA A 36 23.60 -15.93 36.15
C ALA A 36 24.99 -16.54 36.38
N GLU A 37 25.09 -17.88 36.53
CA GLU A 37 26.36 -18.57 36.65
C GLU A 37 27.22 -18.44 35.40
N SER A 38 26.60 -18.59 34.23
CA SER A 38 27.32 -18.61 32.94
C SER A 38 27.84 -17.24 32.54
N LEU A 39 27.14 -16.15 32.94
CA LEU A 39 27.53 -14.76 32.66
C LEU A 39 28.22 -14.11 33.84
N THR A 40 28.49 -14.84 34.91
CA THR A 40 29.14 -14.32 36.13
C THR A 40 28.42 -13.05 36.65
N SER A 41 27.10 -13.09 36.68
CA SER A 41 26.21 -11.99 37.14
C SER A 41 25.63 -12.33 38.50
N GLU A 42 25.49 -11.34 39.42
CA GLU A 42 24.88 -11.54 40.72
C GLU A 42 23.36 -11.66 40.60
N VAL A 43 22.76 -10.99 39.64
CA VAL A 43 21.33 -11.02 39.38
C VAL A 43 21.06 -11.51 37.96
N CYS A 44 20.08 -12.40 37.86
CA CYS A 44 19.38 -12.69 36.62
C CYS A 44 17.87 -12.75 36.93
N SER A 45 17.06 -12.07 36.13
CA SER A 45 15.61 -12.01 36.33
C SER A 45 14.86 -12.17 35.01
N ILE A 46 13.72 -12.85 35.09
CA ILE A 46 12.78 -13.02 33.97
C ILE A 46 11.48 -12.33 34.36
N TYR A 47 11.11 -11.34 33.56
CA TYR A 47 9.82 -10.69 33.60
C TYR A 47 8.97 -11.20 32.45
N LEU A 48 7.70 -11.56 32.70
CA LEU A 48 6.78 -12.01 31.68
C LEU A 48 5.57 -11.07 31.60
N LEU A 49 5.09 -10.83 30.40
CA LEU A 49 3.93 -9.98 30.15
C LEU A 49 2.65 -10.73 30.54
N ARG A 50 1.89 -10.18 31.51
CA ARG A 50 0.60 -10.70 31.97
C ARG A 50 -0.37 -9.56 32.18
N GLU A 51 -1.59 -9.67 31.66
CA GLU A 51 -2.64 -8.65 31.83
C GLU A 51 -2.17 -7.21 31.50
N GLY A 52 -1.30 -7.08 30.50
CA GLY A 52 -0.75 -5.79 30.04
C GLY A 52 0.38 -5.20 30.91
N ALA A 53 0.88 -5.92 31.92
CA ALA A 53 2.02 -5.54 32.74
C ALA A 53 3.10 -6.63 32.75
N LEU A 54 4.33 -6.23 32.96
CA LEU A 54 5.48 -7.12 33.15
C LEU A 54 5.55 -7.56 34.61
N GLU A 55 5.34 -8.82 34.86
CA GLU A 55 5.40 -9.43 36.20
C GLU A 55 6.74 -10.18 36.36
N LEU A 56 7.40 -10.03 37.51
CA LEU A 56 8.61 -10.77 37.83
C LEU A 56 8.26 -12.24 38.13
N TYR A 57 8.66 -13.15 37.24
CA TYR A 57 8.35 -14.58 37.33
C TYR A 57 9.46 -15.40 37.96
N ALA A 58 10.71 -15.04 37.72
CA ALA A 58 11.84 -15.73 38.33
C ALA A 58 12.99 -14.77 38.55
N THR A 59 13.72 -14.93 39.63
CA THR A 59 14.91 -14.15 39.91
C THR A 59 15.93 -14.95 40.69
N ARG A 60 17.19 -14.68 40.39
CA ARG A 60 18.35 -14.98 41.23
C ARG A 60 19.01 -13.67 41.61
N GLY A 61 19.22 -13.44 42.90
CA GLY A 61 19.95 -12.27 43.42
C GLY A 61 19.11 -11.07 43.82
N LEU A 62 17.86 -10.92 43.35
CA LEU A 62 16.87 -10.00 43.95
C LEU A 62 16.15 -10.67 45.10
N ASN A 63 15.33 -9.90 45.81
CA ASN A 63 14.50 -10.42 46.91
C ASN A 63 13.51 -11.48 46.37
N PRO A 64 13.56 -12.74 46.83
CA PRO A 64 12.66 -13.79 46.36
C PRO A 64 11.14 -13.49 46.62
N GLU A 65 10.84 -12.69 47.63
CA GLU A 65 9.45 -12.29 47.92
C GLU A 65 8.87 -11.32 46.90
N ALA A 66 9.70 -10.75 46.00
CA ALA A 66 9.28 -9.89 44.90
C ALA A 66 8.70 -10.68 43.70
N VAL A 67 8.95 -11.99 43.64
CA VAL A 67 8.41 -12.88 42.58
C VAL A 67 6.88 -12.91 42.68
N HIS A 68 6.20 -12.73 41.53
CA HIS A 68 4.75 -12.58 41.40
C HIS A 68 4.12 -11.37 42.12
N VAL A 69 4.93 -10.51 42.74
CA VAL A 69 4.50 -9.28 43.41
C VAL A 69 4.86 -8.04 42.61
N THR A 70 6.10 -7.98 42.11
CA THR A 70 6.58 -6.83 41.33
C THR A 70 5.98 -6.84 39.93
N ARG A 71 5.24 -5.77 39.63
CA ARG A 71 4.66 -5.52 38.29
C ARG A 71 5.08 -4.15 37.77
N LEU A 72 5.42 -4.08 36.49
CA LEU A 72 5.80 -2.87 35.78
C LEU A 72 4.89 -2.69 34.55
N ALA A 73 4.41 -1.47 34.32
CA ALA A 73 3.72 -1.20 33.06
C ALA A 73 4.70 -1.28 31.87
N VAL A 74 4.21 -1.63 30.69
CA VAL A 74 4.99 -1.54 29.45
C VAL A 74 5.39 -0.06 29.25
N GLY A 75 6.69 0.21 29.11
CA GLY A 75 7.27 1.55 29.09
C GLY A 75 7.71 2.10 30.46
N GLU A 76 7.45 1.41 31.57
CA GLU A 76 7.84 1.82 32.92
C GLU A 76 9.17 1.18 33.34
N GLY A 77 10.15 2.00 33.73
CA GLY A 77 11.47 1.53 34.12
C GLY A 77 12.28 0.95 32.96
N LEU A 78 13.52 0.52 33.23
CA LEU A 78 14.39 -0.05 32.20
C LEU A 78 13.77 -1.29 31.54
N THR A 79 13.18 -2.15 32.34
CA THR A 79 12.54 -3.39 31.88
C THR A 79 11.30 -3.09 31.01
N GLY A 80 10.45 -2.12 31.44
CA GLY A 80 9.29 -1.71 30.65
C GLY A 80 9.67 -1.02 29.34
N THR A 81 10.72 -0.22 29.34
CA THR A 81 11.29 0.43 28.13
C THR A 81 11.80 -0.62 27.12
N ILE A 82 12.49 -1.67 27.60
CA ILE A 82 12.92 -2.79 26.75
C ILE A 82 11.74 -3.48 26.09
N ALA A 83 10.67 -3.74 26.85
CA ALA A 83 9.49 -4.39 26.31
C ALA A 83 8.72 -3.52 25.31
N ASN A 84 8.64 -2.21 25.59
CA ASN A 84 7.95 -1.25 24.72
C ASN A 84 8.66 -1.05 23.39
N ASN A 85 9.99 -0.87 23.42
CA ASN A 85 10.78 -0.54 22.24
C ASN A 85 11.29 -1.80 21.53
N ILE A 86 11.23 -2.97 22.18
CA ILE A 86 11.83 -4.23 21.72
C ILE A 86 13.33 -4.05 21.45
N GLU A 87 14.02 -3.35 22.35
CA GLU A 87 15.42 -2.99 22.24
C GLU A 87 16.24 -3.56 23.41
N THR A 88 17.50 -3.88 23.14
CA THR A 88 18.44 -4.31 24.18
C THR A 88 19.06 -3.11 24.88
N LEU A 89 19.02 -3.06 26.20
CA LEU A 89 19.75 -2.08 26.99
C LEU A 89 20.99 -2.73 27.62
N ASN A 90 22.13 -2.01 27.57
CA ASN A 90 23.40 -2.42 28.20
C ASN A 90 24.07 -1.20 28.84
N LEU A 91 23.89 -1.07 30.16
CA LEU A 91 24.22 0.11 30.94
C LEU A 91 25.29 -0.24 32.02
N ALA A 92 26.34 0.53 32.08
CA ALA A 92 27.34 0.42 33.16
C ALA A 92 26.82 1.00 34.49
N GLU A 93 25.93 2.00 34.42
CA GLU A 93 25.32 2.65 35.59
C GLU A 93 23.81 2.82 35.31
N ALA A 94 23.04 1.86 35.74
CA ALA A 94 21.59 1.78 35.51
C ALA A 94 20.82 2.98 36.11
N LYS A 95 21.23 3.41 37.29
CA LYS A 95 20.58 4.50 38.05
C LYS A 95 20.71 5.87 37.37
N ALA A 96 21.69 6.05 36.47
CA ALA A 96 21.87 7.28 35.74
C ALA A 96 20.96 7.40 34.52
N HIS A 97 20.26 6.32 34.14
CA HIS A 97 19.36 6.32 32.98
C HIS A 97 18.04 7.04 33.33
N PRO A 98 17.50 7.90 32.45
CA PRO A 98 16.29 8.67 32.71
C PRO A 98 15.06 7.81 33.01
N ASP A 99 14.98 6.62 32.40
CA ASP A 99 13.86 5.69 32.60
C ASP A 99 14.06 4.75 33.80
N PHE A 100 15.10 4.92 34.61
CA PHE A 100 15.28 4.08 35.79
C PHE A 100 14.15 4.30 36.80
N ALA A 101 13.42 3.23 37.13
CA ALA A 101 12.34 3.23 38.14
C ALA A 101 12.71 2.27 39.27
N TYR A 102 12.93 2.82 40.46
CA TYR A 102 13.27 2.04 41.64
C TYR A 102 12.07 1.32 42.22
N ARG A 103 12.24 0.03 42.54
CA ARG A 103 11.23 -0.82 43.20
C ARG A 103 11.78 -1.36 44.51
N PRO A 104 11.34 -0.78 45.65
CA PRO A 104 11.89 -1.13 46.98
C PRO A 104 11.78 -2.62 47.31
N GLU A 105 10.74 -3.29 46.81
CA GLU A 105 10.49 -4.72 47.06
C GLU A 105 11.51 -5.63 46.43
N THR A 106 12.23 -5.19 45.37
CA THR A 106 13.22 -6.01 44.67
C THR A 106 14.59 -6.02 45.32
N GLY A 107 14.94 -4.98 46.09
CA GLY A 107 16.25 -4.82 46.72
C GLY A 107 17.37 -4.55 45.71
N GLU A 108 17.06 -3.90 44.57
CA GLU A 108 17.99 -3.65 43.48
C GLU A 108 18.93 -2.46 43.68
N GLU A 109 18.76 -1.70 44.77
CA GLU A 109 19.55 -0.49 45.04
C GLU A 109 21.05 -0.69 45.13
N LYS A 110 21.52 -1.91 45.35
CA LYS A 110 22.97 -2.25 45.46
C LYS A 110 23.62 -2.55 44.10
N PHE A 111 22.85 -2.74 43.03
CA PHE A 111 23.37 -3.06 41.72
C PHE A 111 23.53 -1.80 40.87
N HIS A 112 24.64 -1.75 40.09
CA HIS A 112 25.02 -0.60 39.26
C HIS A 112 24.85 -0.90 37.77
N SER A 113 25.35 -2.04 37.31
CA SER A 113 25.21 -2.39 35.88
C SER A 113 23.92 -3.15 35.59
N PHE A 114 23.41 -2.94 34.38
CA PHE A 114 22.21 -3.59 33.91
C PHE A 114 22.38 -3.96 32.43
N ALA A 115 22.07 -5.20 32.08
CA ALA A 115 21.83 -5.59 30.72
C ALA A 115 20.50 -6.32 30.62
N GLY A 116 19.66 -5.90 29.68
CA GLY A 116 18.35 -6.51 29.47
C GLY A 116 18.06 -6.69 27.99
N VAL A 117 17.45 -7.82 27.67
CA VAL A 117 17.05 -8.20 26.31
C VAL A 117 15.57 -8.56 26.28
N PRO A 118 14.82 -8.16 25.25
CA PRO A 118 13.43 -8.55 25.12
C PRO A 118 13.31 -10.05 24.79
N ILE A 119 12.34 -10.72 25.42
CA ILE A 119 11.88 -12.05 25.03
C ILE A 119 10.79 -11.82 24.01
N VAL A 120 11.07 -12.10 22.73
CA VAL A 120 10.20 -11.74 21.61
C VAL A 120 9.56 -12.97 21.00
N TYR A 121 8.23 -12.98 20.97
CA TYR A 121 7.45 -13.97 20.25
C TYR A 121 6.49 -13.28 19.27
N ARG A 122 6.50 -13.69 18.00
CA ARG A 122 5.67 -13.08 16.95
C ARG A 122 5.78 -11.54 16.88
N GLU A 123 7.02 -11.02 16.90
CA GLU A 123 7.35 -9.59 16.86
C GLU A 123 6.85 -8.76 18.06
N ARG A 124 6.43 -9.41 19.14
CA ARG A 124 6.04 -8.78 20.40
C ARG A 124 6.95 -9.20 21.53
N ALA A 125 7.21 -8.26 22.43
CA ALA A 125 7.83 -8.62 23.68
C ALA A 125 6.80 -9.38 24.55
N VAL A 126 7.05 -10.65 24.81
CA VAL A 126 6.29 -11.48 25.76
C VAL A 126 6.93 -11.47 27.14
N GLY A 127 8.10 -10.86 27.25
CA GLY A 127 8.82 -10.70 28.50
C GLY A 127 10.15 -9.98 28.29
N VAL A 128 10.94 -9.91 29.36
CA VAL A 128 12.29 -9.36 29.38
C VAL A 128 13.18 -10.26 30.24
N LEU A 129 14.34 -10.59 29.71
CA LEU A 129 15.44 -11.27 30.44
C LEU A 129 16.48 -10.22 30.76
N CYS A 130 16.82 -10.04 32.04
CA CYS A 130 17.83 -9.08 32.45
C CYS A 130 18.84 -9.68 33.44
N VAL A 131 20.03 -9.10 33.43
CA VAL A 131 21.12 -9.41 34.36
C VAL A 131 21.67 -8.12 34.95
N GLN A 132 22.13 -8.19 36.22
CA GLN A 132 22.69 -7.04 36.91
C GLN A 132 23.95 -7.42 37.70
N HIS A 133 24.83 -6.44 37.95
CA HIS A 133 26.06 -6.62 38.70
C HIS A 133 26.28 -5.48 39.67
N VAL A 134 26.91 -5.77 40.84
CA VAL A 134 27.23 -4.75 41.86
C VAL A 134 28.28 -3.75 41.36
N GLU A 135 29.26 -4.21 40.59
CA GLU A 135 30.27 -3.31 40.03
C GLU A 135 29.79 -2.68 38.72
N PRO A 136 30.07 -1.36 38.50
CA PRO A 136 29.80 -0.74 37.22
C PRO A 136 30.58 -1.41 36.08
N ARG A 137 29.91 -2.07 35.16
CA ARG A 137 30.49 -2.66 33.97
C ARG A 137 29.52 -2.60 32.78
N ARG A 138 30.04 -2.56 31.57
CA ARG A 138 29.25 -2.92 30.37
C ARG A 138 29.50 -4.37 30.06
N TYR A 139 28.40 -5.09 29.75
CA TYR A 139 28.51 -6.45 29.28
C TYR A 139 29.10 -6.46 27.88
N GLU A 140 29.97 -7.44 27.60
CA GLU A 140 30.57 -7.58 26.27
C GLU A 140 29.55 -8.02 25.25
N ASP A 141 29.78 -7.72 23.96
CA ASP A 141 28.88 -8.10 22.87
C ASP A 141 28.56 -9.59 22.88
N VAL A 142 29.52 -10.42 23.26
CA VAL A 142 29.43 -11.86 23.44
C VAL A 142 28.42 -12.26 24.50
N GLU A 143 28.39 -11.55 25.63
CA GLU A 143 27.47 -11.80 26.74
C GLU A 143 26.06 -11.39 26.35
N ILE A 144 25.92 -10.26 25.64
CA ILE A 144 24.64 -9.81 25.09
C ILE A 144 24.09 -10.80 24.05
N GLU A 145 24.95 -11.34 23.18
CA GLU A 145 24.53 -12.39 22.23
C GLU A 145 24.05 -13.67 22.91
N ALA A 146 24.69 -14.06 23.98
CA ALA A 146 24.26 -15.20 24.77
C ALA A 146 22.89 -14.96 25.42
N LEU A 147 22.64 -13.75 25.96
CA LEU A 147 21.34 -13.36 26.50
C LEU A 147 20.25 -13.35 25.42
N GLN A 148 20.52 -12.76 24.25
CA GLN A 148 19.56 -12.70 23.14
C GLN A 148 19.22 -14.09 22.62
N THR A 149 20.20 -14.98 22.49
CA THR A 149 19.98 -16.37 22.09
C THR A 149 19.13 -17.10 23.12
N THR A 150 19.40 -16.90 24.41
CA THR A 150 18.62 -17.48 25.49
C THR A 150 17.18 -16.96 25.51
N ALA A 151 16.99 -15.65 25.34
CA ALA A 151 15.67 -15.02 25.25
C ALA A 151 14.82 -15.57 24.10
N MET A 152 15.45 -15.85 22.95
CA MET A 152 14.78 -16.47 21.80
C MET A 152 14.32 -17.91 22.10
N VAL A 153 15.14 -18.73 22.77
CA VAL A 153 14.73 -20.06 23.19
C VAL A 153 13.62 -20.01 24.22
N LEU A 154 13.71 -19.07 25.20
CA LEU A 154 12.67 -18.88 26.20
C LEU A 154 11.35 -18.47 25.55
N SER A 155 11.35 -17.63 24.51
CA SER A 155 10.13 -17.19 23.85
C SER A 155 9.32 -18.34 23.26
N GLU A 156 9.98 -19.32 22.63
CA GLU A 156 9.33 -20.50 22.08
C GLU A 156 8.80 -21.43 23.17
N LEU A 157 9.57 -21.64 24.23
CA LEU A 157 9.18 -22.50 25.35
C LEU A 157 7.98 -21.90 26.14
N ILE A 158 7.93 -20.57 26.24
CA ILE A 158 6.81 -19.85 26.84
C ILE A 158 5.56 -19.97 25.94
N ALA A 159 5.74 -19.80 24.63
CA ALA A 159 4.67 -19.90 23.65
C ALA A 159 4.01 -21.29 23.60
N HIS A 160 4.81 -22.35 23.79
CA HIS A 160 4.32 -23.74 23.83
C HIS A 160 3.82 -24.18 25.21
N LYS A 161 3.68 -23.25 26.18
CA LYS A 161 3.24 -23.52 27.56
C LYS A 161 4.11 -24.53 28.32
N GLU A 162 5.37 -24.67 27.95
CA GLU A 162 6.30 -25.57 28.65
C GLU A 162 6.92 -24.97 29.92
N LEU A 163 6.86 -23.62 30.05
CA LEU A 163 7.43 -22.84 31.13
C LEU A 163 6.40 -22.11 32.02
N VAL A 164 5.11 -22.21 31.69
CA VAL A 164 4.05 -21.49 32.40
C VAL A 164 2.86 -22.42 32.57
N ASP A 165 2.36 -22.60 33.81
CA ASP A 165 1.18 -23.40 34.11
C ASP A 165 -0.10 -22.72 33.59
N ASP A 166 -1.21 -23.48 33.41
CA ASP A 166 -2.47 -22.97 32.85
C ASP A 166 -3.08 -21.79 33.64
N GLU A 167 -2.86 -21.71 34.97
CA GLU A 167 -3.26 -20.57 35.78
C GLU A 167 -2.36 -19.33 35.64
N GLY A 168 -1.15 -19.52 35.11
CA GLY A 168 -0.16 -18.48 34.80
C GLY A 168 0.00 -18.26 33.32
N ALA A 169 -0.91 -18.77 32.48
CA ALA A 169 -0.83 -18.62 31.03
C ALA A 169 -0.65 -17.14 30.70
N ILE A 170 0.48 -16.83 30.12
CA ILE A 170 0.70 -15.54 29.48
C ILE A 170 -0.41 -15.44 28.46
N ASP A 171 -1.13 -14.33 28.49
CA ASP A 171 -2.14 -14.04 27.49
C ASP A 171 -1.42 -13.75 26.16
N LEU A 172 -0.92 -14.84 25.55
CA LEU A 172 -0.38 -14.83 24.18
C LEU A 172 -1.52 -14.63 23.16
N ASP A 173 -2.75 -14.76 23.63
CA ASP A 173 -3.99 -14.52 22.90
C ASP A 173 -4.39 -13.03 22.84
N ILE A 174 -3.44 -12.10 22.98
CA ILE A 174 -3.68 -10.69 22.58
C ILE A 174 -4.07 -10.62 21.06
N ALA A 175 -3.86 -11.70 20.35
CA ALA A 175 -4.42 -11.87 19.00
C ALA A 175 -5.96 -12.01 18.97
N HIS A 176 -6.66 -12.15 20.10
CA HIS A 176 -8.10 -12.43 20.14
C HIS A 176 -8.93 -11.31 20.81
N ILE A 177 -8.48 -10.07 20.75
CA ILE A 177 -9.35 -8.96 21.13
C ILE A 177 -10.47 -8.86 20.08
N GLU A 178 -11.71 -9.11 20.50
CA GLU A 178 -12.89 -8.92 19.66
C GLU A 178 -13.00 -7.44 19.23
N ASN A 179 -13.42 -7.21 17.99
CA ASN A 179 -13.58 -5.87 17.42
C ASN A 179 -12.30 -5.03 17.43
N ASP A 180 -11.14 -5.66 17.29
CA ASP A 180 -9.87 -4.95 17.17
C ASP A 180 -9.83 -4.16 15.85
N VAL A 181 -9.72 -2.83 15.93
CA VAL A 181 -9.78 -1.94 14.78
C VAL A 181 -8.39 -1.40 14.46
N LEU A 182 -7.97 -1.62 13.22
CA LEU A 182 -6.78 -1.00 12.63
C LEU A 182 -7.22 0.13 11.70
N GLU A 183 -6.50 1.23 11.71
CA GLU A 183 -6.72 2.35 10.80
C GLU A 183 -5.66 2.39 9.71
N GLY A 184 -6.05 2.87 8.54
CA GLY A 184 -5.16 3.00 7.41
C GLY A 184 -5.63 4.03 6.40
N LEU A 185 -4.80 4.23 5.36
CA LEU A 185 -5.10 5.12 4.26
C LEU A 185 -5.97 4.40 3.23
N THR A 186 -7.15 4.94 2.92
CA THR A 186 -7.98 4.43 1.82
C THR A 186 -7.29 4.61 0.48
N LEU A 187 -6.92 3.52 -0.17
CA LEU A 187 -6.32 3.52 -1.50
C LEU A 187 -7.36 3.19 -2.58
N VAL A 188 -8.23 2.22 -2.32
CA VAL A 188 -9.40 1.90 -3.16
C VAL A 188 -10.60 1.72 -2.25
N LYS A 189 -11.67 2.48 -2.49
CA LYS A 189 -12.90 2.46 -1.71
C LYS A 189 -13.65 1.15 -1.86
N GLY A 190 -14.43 0.81 -0.85
CA GLY A 190 -15.35 -0.32 -0.86
C GLY A 190 -15.46 -1.01 0.50
N LEU A 191 -16.42 -1.91 0.57
CA LEU A 191 -16.72 -2.74 1.74
C LEU A 191 -16.47 -4.20 1.40
N ALA A 192 -15.77 -4.91 2.26
CA ALA A 192 -15.54 -6.34 2.10
C ALA A 192 -15.50 -7.06 3.45
N ALA A 193 -15.85 -8.34 3.44
CA ALA A 193 -15.61 -9.24 4.56
C ALA A 193 -15.02 -10.55 4.05
N GLY A 194 -14.21 -11.18 4.87
CA GLY A 194 -13.55 -12.44 4.54
C GLY A 194 -12.60 -12.88 5.64
N GLN A 195 -11.87 -13.95 5.36
CA GLN A 195 -10.83 -14.43 6.26
C GLN A 195 -9.49 -13.79 5.94
N ALA A 196 -8.73 -13.49 6.97
CA ALA A 196 -7.36 -13.02 6.86
C ALA A 196 -6.47 -14.10 6.24
N VAL A 197 -5.75 -13.72 5.19
CA VAL A 197 -4.72 -14.56 4.56
C VAL A 197 -3.51 -13.66 4.30
N PHE A 198 -2.33 -14.11 4.70
CA PHE A 198 -1.11 -13.38 4.39
C PHE A 198 -0.62 -13.73 2.98
N HIS A 199 -0.27 -12.70 2.21
CA HIS A 199 0.35 -12.86 0.88
C HIS A 199 1.59 -13.74 0.95
N GLN A 200 2.38 -13.53 1.98
CA GLN A 200 3.53 -14.34 2.33
C GLN A 200 3.27 -14.99 3.69
N PRO A 201 2.91 -16.28 3.73
CA PRO A 201 2.65 -16.99 4.98
C PRO A 201 3.86 -16.87 5.91
N ARG A 202 3.58 -16.71 7.19
CA ARG A 202 4.62 -16.73 8.22
C ARG A 202 5.18 -18.12 8.34
N ILE A 203 6.50 -18.20 8.48
CA ILE A 203 7.18 -19.47 8.76
C ILE A 203 7.20 -19.63 10.27
N GLU A 204 6.52 -20.63 10.77
CA GLU A 204 6.63 -21.06 12.17
C GLU A 204 7.90 -21.88 12.32
N ILE A 205 8.69 -21.57 13.35
CA ILE A 205 9.93 -22.28 13.66
C ILE A 205 9.60 -23.26 14.76
N ASP A 206 9.31 -24.51 14.38
CA ASP A 206 8.92 -25.55 15.33
C ASP A 206 10.08 -26.03 16.21
N GLN A 207 11.30 -25.91 15.75
CA GLN A 207 12.49 -26.37 16.45
C GLN A 207 13.60 -25.32 16.41
N VAL A 208 14.00 -24.85 17.57
CA VAL A 208 14.98 -23.75 17.72
C VAL A 208 16.39 -24.29 17.94
N VAL A 209 16.54 -25.41 18.65
CA VAL A 209 17.82 -26.01 19.01
C VAL A 209 18.18 -27.14 18.05
N ALA A 210 19.38 -27.06 17.47
CA ALA A 210 19.86 -28.02 16.52
C ALA A 210 20.30 -29.33 17.21
N GLU A 211 19.85 -30.47 16.70
CA GLU A 211 20.37 -31.79 17.10
C GLU A 211 21.73 -32.10 16.47
N ASP A 212 21.91 -31.69 15.20
CA ASP A 212 23.15 -31.83 14.43
C ASP A 212 23.52 -30.53 13.73
N ILE A 213 24.52 -29.85 14.27
CA ILE A 213 25.00 -28.57 13.76
C ILE A 213 25.51 -28.66 12.33
N GLU A 214 26.20 -29.76 11.97
CA GLU A 214 26.74 -29.87 10.62
C GLU A 214 25.64 -30.13 9.59
N ALA A 215 24.62 -30.90 9.97
CA ALA A 215 23.42 -31.07 9.12
C ALA A 215 22.69 -29.72 8.86
N GLU A 216 22.53 -28.87 9.90
CA GLU A 216 21.92 -27.58 9.77
C GLU A 216 22.76 -26.63 8.89
N ARG A 217 24.09 -26.65 9.05
CA ARG A 217 24.99 -25.88 8.19
C ARG A 217 24.85 -26.29 6.71
N GLN A 218 24.75 -27.57 6.43
CA GLN A 218 24.54 -28.08 5.07
C GLN A 218 23.15 -27.71 4.50
N ARG A 219 22.12 -27.60 5.35
CA ARG A 219 20.80 -27.11 4.94
C ARG A 219 20.88 -25.65 4.48
N VAL A 220 21.55 -24.80 5.25
CA VAL A 220 21.73 -23.38 4.90
C VAL A 220 22.57 -23.20 3.62
N TYR A 221 23.66 -23.93 3.45
CA TYR A 221 24.45 -23.86 2.22
C TYR A 221 23.62 -24.20 0.98
N ARG A 222 22.87 -25.30 1.02
CA ARG A 222 21.98 -25.70 -0.07
C ARG A 222 20.89 -24.66 -0.34
N ALA A 223 20.39 -24.02 0.69
CA ALA A 223 19.38 -22.97 0.57
C ALA A 223 19.94 -21.70 -0.08
N PHE A 224 21.17 -21.29 0.30
CA PHE A 224 21.86 -20.17 -0.37
C PHE A 224 22.11 -20.46 -1.86
N ASP A 225 22.59 -21.65 -2.20
CA ASP A 225 22.83 -22.02 -3.60
C ASP A 225 21.53 -21.99 -4.40
N LYS A 226 20.44 -22.55 -3.86
CA LYS A 226 19.13 -22.51 -4.50
C LYS A 226 18.58 -21.09 -4.66
N MET A 227 18.78 -20.23 -3.65
CA MET A 227 18.37 -18.82 -3.70
C MET A 227 19.17 -18.07 -4.77
N ARG A 228 20.48 -18.27 -4.86
CA ARG A 228 21.36 -17.70 -5.89
C ARG A 228 20.95 -18.11 -7.29
N ASP A 229 20.68 -19.41 -7.49
CA ASP A 229 20.17 -19.95 -8.77
C ASP A 229 18.84 -19.29 -9.18
N GLN A 230 17.93 -19.09 -8.23
CA GLN A 230 16.66 -18.40 -8.50
C GLN A 230 16.85 -16.94 -8.87
N ILE A 231 17.72 -16.21 -8.16
CA ILE A 231 18.04 -14.79 -8.47
C ILE A 231 18.73 -14.68 -9.83
N ASP A 232 19.63 -15.61 -10.15
CA ASP A 232 20.30 -15.63 -11.47
C ASP A 232 19.37 -16.05 -12.61
N ALA A 233 18.36 -16.88 -12.35
CA ALA A 233 17.31 -17.20 -13.30
C ALA A 233 16.42 -15.98 -13.59
N MET A 234 15.98 -15.27 -12.54
CA MET A 234 15.22 -14.01 -12.69
C MET A 234 15.98 -12.96 -13.53
N ALA A 235 17.31 -12.86 -13.33
CA ALA A 235 18.14 -11.93 -14.11
C ALA A 235 18.26 -12.30 -15.58
N LYS A 236 17.95 -13.54 -15.97
CA LYS A 236 18.00 -14.02 -17.36
C LYS A 236 16.65 -13.91 -18.08
N GLU A 237 15.55 -13.67 -17.38
CA GLU A 237 14.24 -13.48 -18.01
C GLU A 237 14.23 -12.20 -18.85
N PRO A 238 13.63 -12.25 -20.06
CA PRO A 238 13.62 -11.09 -20.98
C PRO A 238 12.95 -9.84 -20.42
N GLU A 239 12.10 -10.02 -19.40
CA GLU A 239 11.39 -8.94 -18.72
C GLU A 239 12.29 -8.17 -17.74
N PHE A 240 13.30 -8.81 -17.18
CA PHE A 240 14.23 -8.23 -16.21
C PHE A 240 15.61 -7.83 -16.81
N GLY A 241 15.90 -8.25 -18.02
CA GLY A 241 17.25 -8.13 -18.62
C GLY A 241 17.59 -6.80 -19.30
N LYS A 242 16.74 -5.76 -19.26
CA LYS A 242 16.95 -4.52 -20.06
C LYS A 242 16.73 -3.21 -19.29
N GLY A 243 17.39 -3.04 -18.14
CA GLY A 243 17.49 -1.74 -17.45
C GLY A 243 16.18 -1.23 -16.80
N GLY A 244 16.26 -0.79 -15.55
CA GLY A 244 15.15 -0.24 -14.77
C GLY A 244 15.36 -0.49 -13.28
N GLU A 245 14.53 0.06 -12.41
CA GLU A 245 14.54 -0.18 -10.95
C GLU A 245 14.64 -1.67 -10.57
N HIS A 246 14.07 -2.54 -11.39
CA HIS A 246 14.16 -3.99 -11.19
C HIS A 246 15.59 -4.54 -11.35
N VAL A 247 16.45 -3.89 -12.14
CA VAL A 247 17.87 -4.28 -12.28
C VAL A 247 18.65 -3.86 -11.05
N GLU A 248 18.39 -2.67 -10.51
CA GLU A 248 19.02 -2.20 -9.27
C GLU A 248 18.60 -3.06 -8.08
N VAL A 249 17.33 -3.43 -7.97
CA VAL A 249 16.83 -4.37 -6.96
C VAL A 249 17.47 -5.76 -7.13
N LEU A 250 17.57 -6.28 -8.35
CA LEU A 250 18.22 -7.55 -8.63
C LEU A 250 19.75 -7.50 -8.40
N GLU A 251 20.40 -6.38 -8.69
CA GLU A 251 21.81 -6.18 -8.37
C GLU A 251 22.02 -6.10 -6.86
N THR A 252 21.12 -5.43 -6.13
CA THR A 252 21.12 -5.38 -4.67
C THR A 252 20.86 -6.78 -4.09
N TYR A 253 19.91 -7.54 -4.65
CA TYR A 253 19.66 -8.92 -4.25
C TYR A 253 20.87 -9.83 -4.49
N LYS A 254 21.55 -9.69 -5.64
CA LYS A 254 22.80 -10.38 -5.91
C LYS A 254 23.88 -10.00 -4.91
N MET A 255 24.07 -8.72 -4.67
CA MET A 255 25.06 -8.23 -3.71
C MET A 255 24.87 -8.88 -2.33
N PHE A 256 23.66 -8.91 -1.80
CA PHE A 256 23.35 -9.55 -0.52
C PHE A 256 23.42 -11.08 -0.57
N ALA A 257 22.90 -11.71 -1.61
CA ALA A 257 22.90 -13.19 -1.74
C ALA A 257 24.31 -13.76 -1.84
N TYR A 258 25.27 -12.98 -2.32
CA TYR A 258 26.69 -13.32 -2.42
C TYR A 258 27.55 -12.71 -1.30
N ASP A 259 26.94 -11.98 -0.32
CA ASP A 259 27.66 -11.42 0.82
C ASP A 259 28.14 -12.52 1.77
N GLU A 260 29.45 -12.71 1.81
CA GLU A 260 30.09 -13.66 2.73
C GLU A 260 29.89 -13.28 4.20
N GLY A 261 29.71 -11.98 4.51
CA GLY A 261 29.46 -11.50 5.85
C GLY A 261 28.11 -11.92 6.39
N TRP A 262 27.07 -11.90 5.56
CA TRP A 262 25.74 -12.37 5.93
C TRP A 262 25.72 -13.90 6.14
N SER A 263 26.25 -14.66 5.19
CA SER A 263 26.38 -16.12 5.31
C SER A 263 27.18 -16.54 6.55
N ARG A 264 28.28 -15.84 6.85
CA ARG A 264 29.11 -16.08 8.03
C ARG A 264 28.32 -15.89 9.33
N ARG A 265 27.58 -14.79 9.46
CA ARG A 265 26.76 -14.51 10.66
C ARG A 265 25.67 -15.59 10.90
N ILE A 266 25.06 -16.12 9.84
CA ILE A 266 24.11 -17.21 9.95
C ILE A 266 24.82 -18.49 10.43
N ASN A 267 25.99 -18.80 9.90
CA ASN A 267 26.79 -19.95 10.34
C ASN A 267 27.26 -19.82 11.79
N GLU A 268 27.68 -18.62 12.23
CA GLU A 268 28.01 -18.33 13.63
C GLU A 268 26.80 -18.58 14.56
N ALA A 269 25.59 -18.23 14.10
CA ALA A 269 24.37 -18.52 14.84
C ALA A 269 24.08 -20.04 14.90
N ILE A 270 24.31 -20.79 13.83
CA ILE A 270 24.21 -22.27 13.83
C ILE A 270 25.26 -22.88 14.77
N ASP A 271 26.49 -22.35 14.76
CA ASP A 271 27.55 -22.82 15.67
C ASP A 271 27.23 -22.61 17.15
N SER A 272 26.34 -21.64 17.45
CA SER A 272 25.80 -21.44 18.80
C SER A 272 24.75 -22.49 19.21
N GLY A 273 24.34 -23.40 18.31
CA GLY A 273 23.41 -24.50 18.59
C GLY A 273 21.98 -24.28 18.05
N LEU A 274 21.77 -23.30 17.15
CA LEU A 274 20.46 -23.04 16.57
C LEU A 274 20.23 -23.85 15.29
N THR A 275 18.96 -24.17 15.00
CA THR A 275 18.54 -24.70 13.69
C THR A 275 18.77 -23.66 12.60
N ALA A 276 18.73 -24.07 11.36
CA ALA A 276 18.91 -23.19 10.20
C ALA A 276 17.88 -22.06 10.18
N GLU A 277 16.61 -22.39 10.44
CA GLU A 277 15.51 -21.42 10.50
C GLU A 277 15.72 -20.40 11.62
N ALA A 278 16.02 -20.87 12.82
CA ALA A 278 16.26 -20.03 14.00
C ALA A 278 17.49 -19.13 13.83
N ALA A 279 18.54 -19.62 13.18
CA ALA A 279 19.74 -18.86 12.90
C ALA A 279 19.51 -17.72 11.91
N ILE A 280 18.72 -17.98 10.85
CA ILE A 280 18.35 -16.94 9.85
C ILE A 280 17.50 -15.85 10.52
N GLU A 281 16.48 -16.22 11.29
CA GLU A 281 15.62 -15.28 11.99
C GLU A 281 16.38 -14.44 13.01
N ARG A 282 17.28 -15.04 13.79
CA ARG A 282 18.14 -14.31 14.71
C ARG A 282 18.99 -13.24 14.03
N VAL A 283 19.62 -13.58 12.90
CA VAL A 283 20.43 -12.62 12.13
C VAL A 283 19.56 -11.52 11.55
N GLN A 284 18.35 -11.83 11.11
CA GLN A 284 17.37 -10.87 10.62
C GLN A 284 16.93 -9.89 11.73
N GLN A 285 16.56 -10.39 12.91
CA GLN A 285 16.18 -9.56 14.06
C GLN A 285 17.32 -8.63 14.49
N ARG A 286 18.55 -9.14 14.56
CA ARG A 286 19.74 -8.34 14.91
C ARG A 286 20.00 -7.24 13.87
N THR A 287 19.80 -7.53 12.61
CA THR A 287 19.94 -6.54 11.54
C THR A 287 18.89 -5.45 11.66
N ARG A 288 17.62 -5.80 11.93
CA ARG A 288 16.52 -4.86 12.19
C ARG A 288 16.85 -3.92 13.35
N MET A 289 17.34 -4.46 14.48
CA MET A 289 17.68 -3.66 15.65
C MET A 289 18.76 -2.63 15.34
N ARG A 290 19.85 -3.04 14.69
CA ARG A 290 20.96 -2.13 14.34
C ARG A 290 20.57 -1.02 13.38
N MET A 291 19.60 -1.27 12.48
CA MET A 291 19.21 -0.28 11.47
C MET A 291 18.11 0.67 11.93
N ARG A 292 17.34 0.34 12.97
CA ARG A 292 16.41 1.30 13.61
C ARG A 292 17.14 2.52 14.23
N GLU A 293 18.42 2.38 14.53
CA GLU A 293 19.28 3.46 15.05
C GLU A 293 19.80 4.41 13.95
N ILE A 294 19.50 4.15 12.67
CA ILE A 294 20.05 4.90 11.53
C ILE A 294 18.92 5.65 10.82
N ASP A 295 18.90 6.97 10.93
CA ASP A 295 17.93 7.89 10.32
C ASP A 295 18.19 8.16 8.82
N ASP A 296 18.78 7.24 8.06
CA ASP A 296 19.07 7.40 6.65
C ASP A 296 18.03 6.66 5.77
N PRO A 297 17.21 7.37 4.97
CA PRO A 297 16.18 6.77 4.11
C PRO A 297 16.73 5.76 3.08
N LEU A 298 17.96 5.97 2.57
CA LEU A 298 18.59 5.09 1.59
C LEU A 298 19.02 3.76 2.22
N LEU A 299 19.38 3.77 3.50
CA LEU A 299 19.69 2.56 4.26
C LEU A 299 18.43 1.82 4.69
N ALA A 300 17.32 2.52 4.92
CA ALA A 300 16.03 1.91 5.20
C ALA A 300 15.52 1.07 4.01
N ASP A 301 15.60 1.58 2.78
CA ASP A 301 15.22 0.83 1.58
C ASP A 301 16.06 -0.43 1.39
N ARG A 302 17.37 -0.35 1.61
CA ARG A 302 18.27 -1.53 1.54
C ARG A 302 17.99 -2.57 2.61
N MET A 303 17.43 -2.17 3.74
CA MET A 303 17.01 -3.10 4.79
C MET A 303 15.81 -3.94 4.36
N HIS A 304 14.89 -3.35 3.63
CA HIS A 304 13.74 -4.06 3.08
C HIS A 304 14.18 -5.17 2.12
N ASP A 305 15.17 -4.90 1.27
CA ASP A 305 15.74 -5.89 0.36
C ASP A 305 16.38 -7.06 1.11
N LEU A 306 17.09 -6.78 2.20
CA LEU A 306 17.70 -7.84 3.03
C LEU A 306 16.66 -8.64 3.81
N GLU A 307 15.59 -8.01 4.26
CA GLU A 307 14.46 -8.71 4.88
C GLU A 307 13.77 -9.65 3.91
N ASP A 308 13.52 -9.21 2.68
CA ASP A 308 12.93 -10.04 1.64
C ASP A 308 13.80 -11.25 1.31
N LEU A 309 15.11 -11.05 1.21
CA LEU A 309 16.06 -12.14 1.00
C LEU A 309 16.10 -13.10 2.19
N SER A 310 16.07 -12.58 3.43
CA SER A 310 16.02 -13.39 4.63
C SER A 310 14.76 -14.27 4.69
N ASN A 311 13.61 -13.67 4.40
CA ASN A 311 12.32 -14.37 4.30
C ASN A 311 12.33 -15.43 3.18
N ARG A 312 12.98 -15.12 2.06
CA ARG A 312 13.14 -16.08 0.95
C ARG A 312 14.04 -17.24 1.34
N LEU A 313 15.16 -16.95 2.01
CA LEU A 313 16.08 -17.97 2.51
C LEU A 313 15.37 -18.89 3.53
N LEU A 314 14.62 -18.34 4.47
CA LEU A 314 13.79 -19.05 5.42
C LEU A 314 12.81 -20.00 4.73
N ARG A 315 12.09 -19.54 3.70
CA ARG A 315 11.16 -20.39 2.92
C ARG A 315 11.86 -21.55 2.21
N ILE A 316 13.06 -21.31 1.68
CA ILE A 316 13.83 -22.35 1.02
C ILE A 316 14.28 -23.40 2.02
N VAL A 317 14.73 -22.99 3.21
CA VAL A 317 15.19 -23.88 4.28
C VAL A 317 14.03 -24.70 4.86
N SER A 318 12.89 -24.05 5.13
CA SER A 318 11.69 -24.72 5.68
C SER A 318 10.93 -25.57 4.64
N GLY A 319 11.30 -25.48 3.35
CA GLY A 319 10.60 -26.17 2.27
C GLY A 319 9.24 -25.58 1.91
N GLN A 320 8.84 -24.46 2.50
CA GLN A 320 7.59 -23.77 2.23
C GLN A 320 7.78 -22.82 1.03
N LEU A 321 7.69 -23.36 -0.17
CA LEU A 321 7.82 -22.61 -1.42
C LEU A 321 6.43 -22.21 -1.92
N GLY A 322 6.12 -20.90 -1.93
CA GLY A 322 4.92 -20.35 -2.56
C GLY A 322 4.30 -19.19 -1.82
N THR A 323 3.57 -18.36 -2.57
CA THR A 323 2.67 -17.32 -2.06
C THR A 323 1.28 -17.92 -1.84
N ALA A 324 0.39 -17.21 -1.12
CA ALA A 324 -1.02 -17.61 -0.99
C ALA A 324 -1.71 -17.73 -2.37
N ALA A 325 -1.22 -17.00 -3.39
CA ALA A 325 -1.70 -17.11 -4.76
C ALA A 325 -1.44 -18.51 -5.35
N THR A 326 -0.22 -19.04 -5.17
CA THR A 326 0.17 -20.37 -5.69
C THR A 326 -0.51 -21.52 -4.94
N GLN A 327 -0.91 -21.31 -3.68
CA GLN A 327 -1.67 -22.29 -2.88
C GLN A 327 -3.17 -22.25 -3.18
N GLY A 328 -3.65 -21.15 -3.76
CA GLY A 328 -5.06 -20.91 -4.09
C GLY A 328 -5.92 -20.53 -2.88
N LEU A 329 -6.79 -19.56 -3.06
CA LEU A 329 -7.71 -19.10 -2.03
C LEU A 329 -8.90 -20.06 -1.88
N ARG A 330 -9.11 -20.58 -0.68
CA ARG A 330 -10.18 -21.55 -0.39
C ARG A 330 -11.51 -20.88 -0.05
N ARG A 331 -11.48 -19.69 0.53
CA ARG A 331 -12.64 -18.92 1.01
C ARG A 331 -12.55 -17.47 0.55
N ASP A 332 -13.60 -16.70 0.80
CA ASP A 332 -13.58 -15.26 0.62
C ASP A 332 -12.52 -14.65 1.54
N THR A 333 -11.60 -13.90 0.96
CA THR A 333 -10.32 -13.56 1.57
C THR A 333 -10.08 -12.06 1.60
N ILE A 334 -9.63 -11.56 2.75
CA ILE A 334 -8.95 -10.27 2.89
C ILE A 334 -7.45 -10.59 2.94
N LEU A 335 -6.73 -10.14 1.92
CA LEU A 335 -5.30 -10.38 1.79
C LEU A 335 -4.50 -9.36 2.60
N PHE A 336 -3.63 -9.81 3.46
CA PHE A 336 -2.70 -8.98 4.22
C PHE A 336 -1.30 -9.10 3.65
N ALA A 337 -0.66 -7.95 3.37
CA ALA A 337 0.70 -7.91 2.88
C ALA A 337 1.43 -6.69 3.42
N ARG A 338 2.75 -6.75 3.49
CA ARG A 338 3.56 -5.57 3.74
C ARG A 338 3.53 -4.66 2.51
N ASN A 339 3.85 -5.23 1.37
CA ASN A 339 3.75 -4.64 0.05
C ASN A 339 3.26 -5.70 -0.93
N LEU A 340 2.70 -5.28 -2.06
CA LEU A 340 2.17 -6.18 -3.08
C LEU A 340 2.40 -5.57 -4.45
N GLY A 341 3.01 -6.34 -5.34
CA GLY A 341 3.22 -5.94 -6.73
C GLY A 341 1.96 -6.08 -7.58
N PRO A 342 1.84 -5.29 -8.68
CA PRO A 342 0.70 -5.40 -9.60
C PRO A 342 0.56 -6.79 -10.23
N ALA A 343 1.67 -7.43 -10.59
CA ALA A 343 1.68 -8.76 -11.18
C ALA A 343 1.23 -9.82 -10.17
N GLU A 344 1.69 -9.70 -8.92
CA GLU A 344 1.32 -10.62 -7.84
C GLU A 344 -0.17 -10.54 -7.50
N LEU A 345 -0.75 -9.32 -7.52
CA LEU A 345 -2.19 -9.14 -7.29
C LEU A 345 -3.02 -9.83 -8.37
N LEU A 346 -2.57 -9.83 -9.63
CA LEU A 346 -3.25 -10.48 -10.76
C LEU A 346 -3.23 -12.02 -10.70
N GLU A 347 -2.32 -12.62 -9.92
CA GLU A 347 -2.27 -14.07 -9.73
C GLU A 347 -3.39 -14.61 -8.85
N TYR A 348 -4.07 -13.74 -8.07
CA TYR A 348 -5.16 -14.15 -7.18
C TYR A 348 -6.49 -14.35 -7.90
N ASP A 349 -7.24 -15.40 -7.51
CA ASP A 349 -8.62 -15.59 -7.99
C ASP A 349 -9.52 -14.43 -7.52
N ARG A 350 -9.90 -13.60 -8.48
CA ARG A 350 -10.74 -12.42 -8.27
C ARG A 350 -12.08 -12.73 -7.60
N ARG A 351 -12.59 -13.95 -7.74
CA ARG A 351 -13.87 -14.36 -7.13
C ARG A 351 -13.72 -14.55 -5.62
N ARG A 352 -12.52 -14.90 -5.16
CA ARG A 352 -12.21 -15.17 -3.76
C ARG A 352 -11.51 -14.02 -3.05
N LEU A 353 -10.74 -13.22 -3.77
CA LEU A 353 -10.09 -12.03 -3.22
C LEU A 353 -11.13 -10.92 -3.06
N LYS A 354 -11.48 -10.58 -1.83
CA LYS A 354 -12.49 -9.57 -1.49
C LYS A 354 -11.89 -8.23 -1.10
N GLY A 355 -10.67 -8.20 -0.56
CA GLY A 355 -10.00 -6.98 -0.17
C GLY A 355 -8.51 -7.19 0.06
N VAL A 356 -7.78 -6.08 0.15
CA VAL A 356 -6.33 -6.07 0.41
C VAL A 356 -6.00 -5.04 1.47
N VAL A 357 -5.14 -5.41 2.42
CA VAL A 357 -4.63 -4.55 3.48
C VAL A 357 -3.10 -4.56 3.43
N LEU A 358 -2.50 -3.38 3.30
CA LEU A 358 -1.06 -3.20 3.14
C LEU A 358 -0.47 -2.41 4.32
N GLU A 359 0.68 -2.85 4.82
CA GLU A 359 1.46 -2.05 5.80
C GLU A 359 2.08 -0.82 5.15
N GLU A 360 2.49 -0.95 3.92
CA GLU A 360 3.00 0.12 3.07
C GLU A 360 1.96 0.48 2.00
N GLY A 361 2.24 1.47 1.20
CA GLY A 361 1.40 1.84 0.07
C GLY A 361 1.13 3.33 -0.02
N SER A 362 1.05 3.80 -1.25
CA SER A 362 0.70 5.17 -1.59
C SER A 362 -0.44 5.19 -2.60
N LEU A 363 -1.15 6.32 -2.69
CA LEU A 363 -2.22 6.51 -3.67
C LEU A 363 -1.75 6.39 -5.13
N THR A 364 -0.45 6.56 -5.36
CA THR A 364 0.19 6.48 -6.67
C THR A 364 0.76 5.10 -6.99
N ALA A 365 0.75 4.16 -6.04
CA ALA A 365 1.27 2.82 -6.25
C ALA A 365 0.53 2.08 -7.39
N HIS A 366 1.27 1.40 -8.25
CA HIS A 366 0.72 0.68 -9.40
C HIS A 366 -0.29 -0.41 -9.00
N VAL A 367 -0.09 -1.06 -7.84
CA VAL A 367 -1.03 -2.05 -7.31
C VAL A 367 -2.43 -1.48 -7.06
N VAL A 368 -2.51 -0.19 -6.67
CA VAL A 368 -3.79 0.51 -6.44
C VAL A 368 -4.58 0.65 -7.73
N ILE A 369 -3.89 0.89 -8.85
CA ILE A 369 -4.52 1.00 -10.17
C ILE A 369 -5.13 -0.34 -10.56
N VAL A 370 -4.37 -1.43 -10.38
CA VAL A 370 -4.85 -2.80 -10.67
C VAL A 370 -6.00 -3.21 -9.75
N ALA A 371 -5.89 -2.97 -8.45
CA ALA A 371 -6.94 -3.28 -7.48
C ALA A 371 -8.24 -2.53 -7.79
N ARG A 372 -8.13 -1.25 -8.19
CA ARG A 372 -9.29 -0.44 -8.61
C ARG A 372 -9.96 -1.01 -9.87
N ALA A 373 -9.19 -1.47 -10.85
CA ALA A 373 -9.70 -2.13 -12.04
C ALA A 373 -10.36 -3.48 -11.72
N MET A 374 -9.81 -4.21 -10.75
CA MET A 374 -10.40 -5.44 -10.25
C MET A 374 -11.64 -5.22 -9.38
N GLY A 375 -11.93 -3.99 -8.94
CA GLY A 375 -13.00 -3.68 -8.00
C GLY A 375 -12.75 -4.22 -6.59
N VAL A 376 -11.48 -4.37 -6.20
CA VAL A 376 -11.05 -4.87 -4.90
C VAL A 376 -10.69 -3.69 -4.00
N PRO A 377 -11.36 -3.50 -2.84
CA PRO A 377 -11.02 -2.44 -1.88
C PRO A 377 -9.62 -2.65 -1.29
N VAL A 378 -8.88 -1.55 -1.13
CA VAL A 378 -7.52 -1.57 -0.62
C VAL A 378 -7.34 -0.52 0.46
N LEU A 379 -6.79 -0.94 1.59
CA LEU A 379 -6.32 -0.07 2.66
C LEU A 379 -4.79 -0.17 2.72
N GLY A 380 -4.10 0.96 2.77
CA GLY A 380 -2.65 1.02 2.90
C GLY A 380 -2.21 1.74 4.17
N ARG A 381 -0.92 1.66 4.49
CA ARG A 381 -0.32 2.25 5.69
C ARG A 381 -0.96 1.79 6.99
N VAL A 382 -1.39 0.54 7.03
CA VAL A 382 -1.96 -0.08 8.23
C VAL A 382 -0.82 -0.61 9.09
N THR A 383 -0.63 -0.04 10.27
CA THR A 383 0.41 -0.48 11.21
C THR A 383 -0.04 -1.66 12.05
N GLY A 384 0.90 -2.52 12.42
CA GLY A 384 0.64 -3.64 13.33
C GLY A 384 -0.07 -4.85 12.71
N ILE A 385 -0.08 -4.99 11.40
CA ILE A 385 -0.69 -6.15 10.72
C ILE A 385 -0.12 -7.46 11.27
N ARG A 386 1.20 -7.57 11.31
CA ARG A 386 1.87 -8.83 11.69
C ARG A 386 1.72 -9.22 13.15
N THR A 387 1.42 -8.26 14.00
CA THR A 387 1.31 -8.48 15.46
C THR A 387 -0.13 -8.67 15.92
N ARG A 388 -1.11 -8.16 15.17
CA ARG A 388 -2.52 -8.11 15.59
C ARG A 388 -3.43 -9.01 14.75
N VAL A 389 -3.01 -9.45 13.56
CA VAL A 389 -3.77 -10.32 12.66
C VAL A 389 -3.23 -11.74 12.73
N ALA A 390 -4.12 -12.72 12.85
CA ALA A 390 -3.80 -14.13 12.71
C ALA A 390 -4.37 -14.69 11.40
N GLU A 391 -3.71 -15.72 10.85
CA GLU A 391 -4.20 -16.43 9.67
C GLU A 391 -5.58 -17.05 9.97
N GLY A 392 -6.56 -16.76 9.12
CA GLY A 392 -7.93 -17.25 9.28
C GLY A 392 -8.85 -16.40 10.15
N ASP A 393 -8.36 -15.28 10.74
CA ASP A 393 -9.23 -14.34 11.45
C ASP A 393 -10.39 -13.87 10.56
N GLU A 394 -11.59 -13.73 11.12
CA GLU A 394 -12.67 -13.02 10.45
C GLU A 394 -12.39 -11.53 10.42
N VAL A 395 -12.53 -10.92 9.24
CA VAL A 395 -12.17 -9.53 9.00
C VAL A 395 -13.25 -8.79 8.23
N ILE A 396 -13.57 -7.58 8.68
CA ILE A 396 -14.35 -6.60 7.94
C ILE A 396 -13.40 -5.47 7.49
N LEU A 397 -13.33 -5.24 6.19
CA LEU A 397 -12.61 -4.13 5.58
C LEU A 397 -13.61 -3.05 5.17
N ASP A 398 -13.61 -1.90 5.85
CA ASP A 398 -14.35 -0.70 5.49
C ASP A 398 -13.37 0.33 4.92
N ALA A 399 -13.01 0.16 3.65
CA ALA A 399 -12.10 1.08 2.99
C ALA A 399 -12.76 2.43 2.66
N ASP A 400 -14.06 2.62 2.85
CA ASP A 400 -14.70 3.92 2.77
C ASP A 400 -14.38 4.78 3.98
N LYS A 401 -14.27 4.14 5.16
CA LYS A 401 -13.90 4.79 6.43
C LYS A 401 -12.41 4.73 6.73
N GLY A 402 -11.63 3.94 5.98
CA GLY A 402 -10.21 3.74 6.26
C GLY A 402 -9.94 2.81 7.45
N THR A 403 -10.82 1.83 7.70
CA THR A 403 -10.71 0.93 8.85
C THR A 403 -10.79 -0.53 8.45
N VAL A 404 -10.08 -1.38 9.19
CA VAL A 404 -10.24 -2.84 9.15
C VAL A 404 -10.51 -3.34 10.56
N THR A 405 -11.62 -4.08 10.73
CA THR A 405 -12.02 -4.67 12.01
C THR A 405 -11.68 -6.14 12.01
N LEU A 406 -10.88 -6.56 12.97
CA LEU A 406 -10.46 -7.94 13.19
C LEU A 406 -11.41 -8.59 14.20
N ARG A 407 -11.74 -9.86 13.96
CA ARG A 407 -12.57 -10.66 14.87
C ARG A 407 -13.85 -9.91 15.29
N PRO A 408 -14.66 -9.46 14.28
CA PRO A 408 -15.87 -8.70 14.57
C PRO A 408 -16.84 -9.55 15.40
N ASN A 409 -17.44 -8.96 16.44
CA ASN A 409 -18.51 -9.61 17.17
C ASN A 409 -19.82 -9.61 16.35
N GLN A 410 -20.82 -10.35 16.84
CA GLN A 410 -22.10 -10.50 16.12
C GLN A 410 -22.79 -9.16 15.82
N GLN A 411 -22.73 -8.19 16.71
CA GLN A 411 -23.35 -6.87 16.50
C GLN A 411 -22.69 -6.11 15.32
N VAL A 412 -21.37 -6.18 15.23
CA VAL A 412 -20.60 -5.54 14.13
C VAL A 412 -20.85 -6.26 12.82
N LEU A 413 -20.95 -7.59 12.84
CA LEU A 413 -21.31 -8.40 11.66
C LEU A 413 -22.71 -8.05 11.17
N ASP A 414 -23.71 -8.00 12.04
CA ASP A 414 -25.09 -7.67 11.68
C ASP A 414 -25.21 -6.24 11.10
N ALA A 415 -24.48 -5.28 11.67
CA ALA A 415 -24.40 -3.92 11.15
C ALA A 415 -23.75 -3.87 9.75
N PHE A 416 -22.66 -4.65 9.57
CA PHE A 416 -22.00 -4.78 8.29
C PHE A 416 -22.92 -5.43 7.24
N GLU A 417 -23.56 -6.55 7.57
CA GLU A 417 -24.47 -7.24 6.67
C GLU A 417 -25.63 -6.34 6.24
N THR A 418 -26.21 -5.60 7.18
CA THR A 418 -27.26 -4.61 6.89
C THR A 418 -26.78 -3.55 5.90
N ARG A 419 -25.59 -2.99 6.13
CA ARG A 419 -24.99 -1.99 5.23
C ARG A 419 -24.62 -2.59 3.88
N PHE A 420 -24.08 -3.80 3.88
CA PHE A 420 -23.73 -4.53 2.66
C PHE A 420 -24.95 -4.89 1.82
N ALA A 421 -26.02 -5.34 2.46
CA ALA A 421 -27.29 -5.61 1.78
C ALA A 421 -27.88 -4.35 1.13
N ARG A 422 -27.90 -3.22 1.85
CA ARG A 422 -28.31 -1.92 1.29
C ARG A 422 -27.46 -1.51 0.08
N THR A 423 -26.14 -1.72 0.16
CA THR A 423 -25.26 -1.42 -0.96
C THR A 423 -25.55 -2.30 -2.17
N ARG A 424 -25.84 -3.59 -1.95
CA ARG A 424 -26.24 -4.52 -3.02
C ARG A 424 -27.60 -4.16 -3.63
N GLU A 425 -28.57 -3.77 -2.81
CA GLU A 425 -29.88 -3.30 -3.30
C GLU A 425 -29.73 -2.04 -4.15
N LYS A 426 -28.95 -1.05 -3.70
CA LYS A 426 -28.63 0.14 -4.51
C LYS A 426 -27.93 -0.23 -5.82
N GLN A 427 -26.95 -1.16 -5.78
CA GLN A 427 -26.30 -1.64 -7.01
C GLN A 427 -27.26 -2.36 -7.97
N ALA A 428 -28.19 -3.16 -7.45
CA ALA A 428 -29.22 -3.80 -8.27
C ALA A 428 -30.15 -2.78 -8.91
N ALA A 429 -30.62 -1.77 -8.15
CA ALA A 429 -31.40 -0.66 -8.68
C ALA A 429 -30.64 0.14 -9.76
N TYR A 430 -29.33 0.36 -9.59
CA TYR A 430 -28.51 1.00 -10.61
C TYR A 430 -28.34 0.14 -11.87
N ALA A 431 -28.32 -1.19 -11.73
CA ALA A 431 -28.28 -2.09 -12.88
C ALA A 431 -29.54 -1.98 -13.75
N GLU A 432 -30.70 -1.68 -13.17
CA GLU A 432 -31.93 -1.40 -13.91
C GLU A 432 -31.84 -0.11 -14.74
N LEU A 433 -31.04 0.85 -14.30
CA LEU A 433 -30.80 2.10 -15.02
C LEU A 433 -29.80 1.97 -16.17
N ARG A 434 -29.22 0.79 -16.38
CA ARG A 434 -28.19 0.56 -17.40
C ARG A 434 -28.62 1.04 -18.78
N ASP A 435 -29.79 0.61 -19.22
CA ASP A 435 -30.30 0.89 -20.55
C ASP A 435 -31.26 2.10 -20.58
N VAL A 436 -31.35 2.83 -19.45
CA VAL A 436 -32.21 4.02 -19.35
C VAL A 436 -31.40 5.25 -19.73
N GLU A 437 -31.92 6.06 -20.64
CA GLU A 437 -31.30 7.32 -21.05
C GLU A 437 -31.34 8.37 -19.91
N PRO A 438 -30.24 9.07 -19.66
CA PRO A 438 -30.13 10.03 -18.58
C PRO A 438 -30.70 11.41 -18.98
N PHE A 439 -32.00 11.54 -18.99
CA PHE A 439 -32.70 12.81 -19.15
C PHE A 439 -33.05 13.41 -17.79
N THR A 440 -32.87 14.71 -17.65
CA THR A 440 -33.32 15.50 -16.51
C THR A 440 -34.84 15.69 -16.54
N ARG A 441 -35.44 16.23 -15.47
CA ARG A 441 -36.89 16.47 -15.41
C ARG A 441 -37.37 17.49 -16.47
N ASP A 442 -36.55 18.48 -16.79
CA ASP A 442 -36.79 19.45 -17.85
C ASP A 442 -36.49 18.95 -19.26
N GLY A 443 -36.14 17.66 -19.43
CA GLY A 443 -35.92 16.97 -20.71
C GLY A 443 -34.54 17.20 -21.32
N THR A 444 -33.58 17.72 -20.59
CA THR A 444 -32.18 17.87 -21.06
C THR A 444 -31.44 16.55 -20.95
N ARG A 445 -30.83 16.08 -22.06
CA ARG A 445 -30.00 14.87 -22.06
C ARG A 445 -28.61 15.16 -21.51
N ILE A 446 -28.17 14.37 -20.54
CA ILE A 446 -26.81 14.39 -20.01
C ILE A 446 -26.04 13.20 -20.59
N THR A 447 -24.84 13.41 -21.09
CA THR A 447 -23.97 12.33 -21.57
C THR A 447 -23.15 11.80 -20.41
N VAL A 448 -23.37 10.53 -20.03
CA VAL A 448 -22.65 9.89 -18.95
C VAL A 448 -21.68 8.85 -19.55
N MET A 449 -20.40 9.18 -19.53
CA MET A 449 -19.31 8.34 -20.07
C MET A 449 -18.49 7.75 -18.94
N MET A 450 -17.66 6.76 -19.26
CA MET A 450 -16.76 6.19 -18.28
C MET A 450 -15.29 6.50 -18.54
N ASN A 451 -14.49 6.48 -17.47
CA ASN A 451 -13.02 6.48 -17.52
C ASN A 451 -12.51 5.03 -17.56
N ALA A 452 -11.48 4.79 -18.38
CA ALA A 452 -10.80 3.50 -18.50
C ALA A 452 -9.29 3.71 -18.63
N GLY A 453 -8.51 2.72 -18.23
CA GLY A 453 -7.05 2.72 -18.39
C GLY A 453 -6.51 1.37 -18.82
N LEU A 454 -7.30 0.29 -18.64
CA LEU A 454 -6.97 -1.06 -19.05
C LEU A 454 -7.97 -1.55 -20.09
N ARG A 455 -7.54 -2.54 -20.91
CA ARG A 455 -8.44 -3.22 -21.84
C ARG A 455 -9.64 -3.84 -21.10
N ASP A 456 -9.40 -4.45 -19.97
CA ASP A 456 -10.43 -5.14 -19.20
C ASP A 456 -11.49 -4.19 -18.62
N ASP A 457 -11.16 -2.92 -18.41
CA ASP A 457 -12.11 -1.90 -17.99
C ASP A 457 -13.24 -1.72 -19.02
N ILE A 458 -12.96 -1.97 -20.31
CA ILE A 458 -13.96 -1.80 -21.38
C ILE A 458 -15.13 -2.79 -21.22
N SER A 459 -14.91 -3.94 -20.59
CA SER A 459 -15.98 -4.86 -20.25
C SER A 459 -17.07 -4.22 -19.37
N ALA A 460 -16.65 -3.28 -18.52
CA ALA A 460 -17.57 -2.49 -17.67
C ALA A 460 -18.45 -1.52 -18.48
N LEU A 461 -18.09 -1.18 -19.73
CA LEU A 461 -18.87 -0.29 -20.59
C LEU A 461 -20.28 -0.85 -20.87
N ALA A 462 -20.35 -2.14 -21.17
CA ALA A 462 -21.63 -2.81 -21.40
C ALA A 462 -22.44 -2.97 -20.09
N MET A 463 -21.76 -3.24 -18.97
CA MET A 463 -22.41 -3.46 -17.67
C MET A 463 -22.88 -2.17 -17.01
N SER A 464 -22.15 -1.07 -17.14
CA SER A 464 -22.48 0.21 -16.52
C SER A 464 -23.57 0.99 -17.24
N GLY A 465 -23.76 0.71 -18.54
CA GLY A 465 -24.67 1.48 -19.40
C GLY A 465 -24.18 2.90 -19.70
N ALA A 466 -22.86 3.12 -19.65
CA ALA A 466 -22.28 4.38 -20.07
C ALA A 466 -22.39 4.61 -21.57
N ASP A 467 -22.49 5.88 -22.00
CA ASP A 467 -22.62 6.28 -23.40
C ASP A 467 -21.34 6.04 -24.23
N GLY A 468 -20.20 5.84 -23.56
CA GLY A 468 -18.92 5.60 -24.19
C GLY A 468 -17.77 5.75 -23.17
N VAL A 469 -16.54 5.77 -23.69
CA VAL A 469 -15.33 6.03 -22.89
C VAL A 469 -14.89 7.48 -23.13
N GLY A 470 -15.13 8.35 -22.13
CA GLY A 470 -14.79 9.77 -22.24
C GLY A 470 -13.35 10.08 -21.89
N LEU A 471 -12.64 9.14 -21.28
CA LEU A 471 -11.20 9.18 -21.03
C LEU A 471 -10.63 7.77 -21.04
N PHE A 472 -9.87 7.42 -22.09
CA PHE A 472 -8.99 6.28 -22.05
C PHE A 472 -7.56 6.73 -21.74
N ARG A 473 -7.05 6.33 -20.57
CA ARG A 473 -5.70 6.67 -20.09
C ARG A 473 -4.69 5.73 -20.74
N THR A 474 -3.86 6.24 -21.63
CA THR A 474 -2.90 5.42 -22.39
C THR A 474 -1.61 5.16 -21.63
N GLU A 475 -1.35 5.89 -20.55
CA GLU A 475 -0.09 5.84 -19.80
C GLU A 475 0.17 4.51 -19.11
N PHE A 476 -0.86 3.74 -18.76
CA PHE A 476 -0.70 2.50 -18.02
C PHE A 476 0.27 1.50 -18.70
N GLN A 477 0.15 1.33 -20.01
CA GLN A 477 1.08 0.44 -20.75
C GLN A 477 2.53 0.93 -20.71
N PHE A 478 2.75 2.24 -20.51
CA PHE A 478 4.08 2.82 -20.38
C PHE A 478 4.64 2.63 -18.97
N LEU A 479 3.81 2.75 -17.95
CA LEU A 479 4.18 2.60 -16.55
C LEU A 479 4.52 1.16 -16.17
N VAL A 480 3.83 0.18 -16.75
CA VAL A 480 4.05 -1.27 -16.47
C VAL A 480 5.19 -1.86 -17.30
N SER A 481 5.64 -1.18 -18.36
CA SER A 481 6.67 -1.70 -19.25
C SER A 481 8.05 -1.24 -18.81
N SER A 482 9.01 -2.15 -18.73
CA SER A 482 10.42 -1.86 -18.48
C SER A 482 11.13 -1.16 -19.64
N THR A 483 10.52 -1.14 -20.83
CA THR A 483 11.02 -0.47 -22.04
C THR A 483 9.89 0.28 -22.72
N LEU A 484 10.26 1.27 -23.56
CA LEU A 484 9.28 2.02 -24.34
C LEU A 484 8.38 1.06 -25.16
N PRO A 485 7.04 1.07 -24.94
CA PRO A 485 6.13 0.20 -25.66
C PRO A 485 6.23 0.40 -27.16
N GLN A 486 6.52 -0.66 -27.90
CA GLN A 486 6.63 -0.62 -29.34
C GLN A 486 5.29 -0.22 -29.97
N ARG A 487 5.35 0.50 -31.12
CA ARG A 487 4.17 0.96 -31.85
C ARG A 487 3.14 -0.16 -32.09
N ASP A 488 3.57 -1.36 -32.49
CA ASP A 488 2.66 -2.47 -32.79
C ASP A 488 1.94 -3.02 -31.58
N ARG A 489 2.57 -2.95 -30.40
CA ARG A 489 1.92 -3.29 -29.11
C ARG A 489 0.87 -2.26 -28.76
N GLN A 490 1.19 -0.97 -28.90
CA GLN A 490 0.25 0.12 -28.68
C GLN A 490 -0.95 0.01 -29.65
N MET A 491 -0.71 -0.18 -30.92
CA MET A 491 -1.75 -0.31 -31.96
C MET A 491 -2.69 -1.46 -31.66
N ARG A 492 -2.18 -2.63 -31.25
CA ARG A 492 -3.04 -3.77 -30.86
C ARG A 492 -3.94 -3.41 -29.68
N LEU A 493 -3.40 -2.82 -28.61
CA LEU A 493 -4.18 -2.42 -27.45
C LEU A 493 -5.31 -1.44 -27.85
N TYR A 494 -4.98 -0.40 -28.62
CA TYR A 494 -5.98 0.61 -29.01
C TYR A 494 -7.05 0.03 -29.92
N ARG A 495 -6.69 -0.92 -30.77
CA ARG A 495 -7.65 -1.67 -31.61
C ARG A 495 -8.56 -2.55 -30.76
N ASP A 496 -8.00 -3.31 -29.82
CA ASP A 496 -8.76 -4.15 -28.90
C ASP A 496 -9.77 -3.32 -28.06
N VAL A 497 -9.38 -2.11 -27.66
CA VAL A 497 -10.25 -1.17 -26.95
C VAL A 497 -11.40 -0.69 -27.85
N LEU A 498 -11.12 -0.33 -29.10
CA LEU A 498 -12.14 0.09 -30.06
C LEU A 498 -13.07 -1.06 -30.42
N ASP A 499 -12.53 -2.27 -30.61
CA ASP A 499 -13.32 -3.47 -30.91
C ASP A 499 -14.26 -3.80 -29.74
N ALA A 500 -13.79 -3.70 -28.51
CA ALA A 500 -14.59 -3.97 -27.32
C ALA A 500 -15.65 -2.86 -27.05
N ALA A 501 -15.38 -1.62 -27.43
CA ALA A 501 -16.34 -0.52 -27.32
C ALA A 501 -17.45 -0.57 -28.39
N GLY A 502 -17.21 -1.25 -29.52
CA GLY A 502 -18.16 -1.34 -30.64
C GLY A 502 -18.42 0.04 -31.26
N ASP A 503 -19.69 0.43 -31.35
CA ASP A 503 -20.12 1.71 -31.93
C ASP A 503 -20.04 2.89 -30.91
N LYS A 504 -19.73 2.61 -29.65
CA LYS A 504 -19.64 3.66 -28.63
C LYS A 504 -18.33 4.45 -28.76
N PRO A 505 -18.37 5.79 -28.58
CA PRO A 505 -17.18 6.63 -28.73
C PRO A 505 -16.12 6.36 -27.66
N VAL A 506 -14.86 6.43 -28.06
CA VAL A 506 -13.70 6.34 -27.17
C VAL A 506 -12.80 7.55 -27.38
N VAL A 507 -12.53 8.29 -26.30
CA VAL A 507 -11.57 9.40 -26.32
C VAL A 507 -10.23 8.92 -25.76
N PHE A 508 -9.22 8.87 -26.61
CA PHE A 508 -7.86 8.51 -26.21
C PHE A 508 -7.09 9.75 -25.77
N ARG A 509 -6.63 9.77 -24.52
CA ARG A 509 -5.68 10.77 -24.07
C ARG A 509 -4.29 10.38 -24.53
N THR A 510 -3.53 11.29 -25.17
CA THR A 510 -2.13 11.06 -25.45
C THR A 510 -1.35 10.87 -24.16
N VAL A 511 -0.21 10.18 -24.24
CA VAL A 511 0.54 9.72 -23.07
C VAL A 511 0.85 10.85 -22.08
N ASP A 512 0.58 10.59 -20.81
CA ASP A 512 0.83 11.50 -19.70
C ASP A 512 1.81 10.82 -18.71
N ILE A 513 3.10 10.83 -19.08
CA ILE A 513 4.24 10.33 -18.31
C ILE A 513 5.26 11.45 -18.10
N GLY A 514 6.22 11.23 -17.20
CA GLY A 514 7.18 12.25 -16.75
C GLY A 514 6.74 12.91 -15.45
N GLY A 515 7.58 13.72 -14.84
CA GLY A 515 7.30 14.36 -13.56
C GLY A 515 6.98 13.35 -12.45
N ASP A 516 5.76 13.42 -11.91
CA ASP A 516 5.25 12.51 -10.87
C ASP A 516 4.95 11.07 -11.37
N LYS A 517 4.95 10.85 -12.70
CA LYS A 517 4.76 9.54 -13.35
C LYS A 517 6.02 9.13 -14.09
N ALA A 518 7.13 9.06 -13.36
CA ALA A 518 8.42 8.68 -13.90
C ALA A 518 8.39 7.28 -14.50
N VAL A 519 9.10 7.11 -15.62
CA VAL A 519 9.30 5.81 -16.28
C VAL A 519 10.79 5.57 -16.48
N PRO A 520 11.33 4.41 -16.05
CA PRO A 520 12.78 4.18 -15.96
C PRO A 520 13.55 4.39 -17.26
N TYR A 521 12.93 4.08 -18.40
CA TYR A 521 13.58 4.16 -19.72
C TYR A 521 13.61 5.57 -20.30
N LEU A 522 13.02 6.58 -19.64
CA LEU A 522 13.11 7.99 -20.02
C LEU A 522 14.10 8.79 -19.16
N ASP A 523 14.39 8.33 -17.95
CA ASP A 523 15.19 9.07 -16.95
C ASP A 523 16.69 9.08 -17.25
N ASN A 524 17.21 8.17 -18.04
CA ASN A 524 18.64 8.13 -18.44
C ASN A 524 19.14 9.36 -19.23
N ALA A 525 18.27 10.32 -19.54
CA ALA A 525 18.63 11.56 -20.25
C ALA A 525 18.25 12.85 -19.52
N VAL A 526 17.61 12.77 -18.35
CA VAL A 526 17.19 13.92 -17.53
C VAL A 526 17.78 13.73 -16.14
N ALA A 527 19.03 14.16 -15.98
CA ALA A 527 19.80 14.01 -14.73
C ALA A 527 19.32 14.91 -13.58
N GLU A 528 18.29 15.70 -13.77
CA GLU A 528 17.72 16.57 -12.74
C GLU A 528 16.29 16.14 -12.43
N ARG A 529 16.05 15.66 -11.22
CA ARG A 529 14.69 15.46 -10.71
C ARG A 529 14.03 16.82 -10.56
N ASP A 530 12.84 16.99 -11.15
CA ASP A 530 12.04 18.18 -10.95
C ASP A 530 11.76 18.37 -9.44
N GLU A 531 12.03 19.55 -8.89
CA GLU A 531 11.68 19.89 -7.50
C GLU A 531 10.16 19.79 -7.27
N ASN A 532 9.37 20.08 -8.31
CA ASN A 532 7.90 20.01 -8.31
C ASN A 532 7.42 19.09 -9.44
N PRO A 533 7.48 17.76 -9.27
CA PRO A 533 7.25 16.78 -10.35
C PRO A 533 5.89 16.93 -11.06
N ALA A 534 4.82 17.27 -10.33
CA ALA A 534 3.48 17.45 -10.92
C ALA A 534 3.41 18.62 -11.91
N MET A 535 4.22 19.67 -11.72
CA MET A 535 4.33 20.85 -12.58
C MET A 535 5.49 20.77 -13.57
N GLY A 536 6.29 19.72 -13.51
CA GLY A 536 7.52 19.54 -14.24
C GLY A 536 7.36 19.09 -15.70
N TRP A 537 8.36 18.37 -16.14
CA TRP A 537 8.50 17.90 -17.51
C TRP A 537 7.68 16.63 -17.76
N ARG A 538 6.42 16.79 -18.14
CA ARG A 538 5.46 15.69 -18.34
C ARG A 538 4.51 15.91 -19.51
N ALA A 539 3.82 14.85 -19.88
CA ALA A 539 2.68 14.84 -20.80
C ALA A 539 3.03 15.44 -22.19
N LEU A 540 2.21 16.39 -22.66
CA LEU A 540 2.42 17.02 -23.98
C LEU A 540 3.74 17.78 -24.05
N ARG A 541 4.19 18.43 -22.98
CA ARG A 541 5.48 19.14 -22.92
C ARG A 541 6.63 18.22 -23.27
N LEU A 542 6.70 17.06 -22.60
CA LEU A 542 7.68 16.00 -22.87
C LEU A 542 7.54 15.46 -24.29
N SER A 543 6.30 15.20 -24.72
CA SER A 543 6.02 14.56 -26.00
C SER A 543 6.32 15.45 -27.21
N LEU A 544 6.22 16.77 -27.08
CA LEU A 544 6.59 17.73 -28.13
C LEU A 544 8.11 17.86 -28.27
N GLU A 545 8.85 17.78 -27.18
CA GLU A 545 10.31 17.82 -27.26
C GLU A 545 10.88 16.46 -27.74
N ARG A 546 10.27 15.37 -27.29
CA ARG A 546 10.58 14.02 -27.74
C ARG A 546 9.57 13.55 -28.78
N GLU A 547 9.48 14.24 -29.91
CA GLU A 547 8.48 13.98 -30.96
C GLU A 547 8.39 12.49 -31.36
N GLY A 548 9.47 11.71 -31.26
CA GLY A 548 9.48 10.29 -31.55
C GLY A 548 8.44 9.50 -30.75
N LEU A 549 8.22 9.88 -29.49
CA LEU A 549 7.22 9.28 -28.63
C LEU A 549 5.80 9.55 -29.16
N LEU A 550 5.49 10.83 -29.41
CA LEU A 550 4.17 11.24 -29.92
C LEU A 550 3.91 10.72 -31.32
N LYS A 551 4.92 10.71 -32.20
CA LYS A 551 4.83 10.15 -33.58
C LYS A 551 4.50 8.64 -33.55
N ALA A 552 5.15 7.89 -32.67
CA ALA A 552 4.87 6.45 -32.51
C ALA A 552 3.44 6.21 -32.01
N GLN A 553 2.99 6.97 -31.01
CA GLN A 553 1.63 6.87 -30.47
C GLN A 553 0.58 7.32 -31.49
N ALA A 554 0.80 8.45 -32.17
CA ALA A 554 -0.11 8.95 -33.20
C ALA A 554 -0.31 7.92 -34.31
N ARG A 555 0.76 7.33 -34.79
CA ARG A 555 0.69 6.28 -35.81
C ARG A 555 -0.05 5.05 -35.33
N ALA A 556 0.19 4.62 -34.08
CA ALA A 556 -0.50 3.50 -33.48
C ALA A 556 -2.02 3.73 -33.36
N LEU A 557 -2.44 4.93 -32.93
CA LEU A 557 -3.85 5.32 -32.83
C LEU A 557 -4.53 5.41 -34.20
N LEU A 558 -3.88 6.04 -35.17
CA LEU A 558 -4.38 6.16 -36.55
C LEU A 558 -4.56 4.79 -37.23
N GLU A 559 -3.61 3.87 -37.06
CA GLU A 559 -3.70 2.51 -37.63
C GLU A 559 -4.73 1.65 -36.84
N ALA A 560 -4.90 1.86 -35.53
CA ALA A 560 -5.90 1.16 -34.74
C ALA A 560 -7.33 1.56 -35.12
N ALA A 561 -7.56 2.85 -35.39
CA ALA A 561 -8.87 3.41 -35.72
C ALA A 561 -9.19 3.39 -37.23
N ALA A 562 -8.45 2.61 -38.01
CA ALA A 562 -8.67 2.50 -39.46
C ALA A 562 -10.14 2.11 -39.77
N GLY A 563 -10.82 2.93 -40.61
CA GLY A 563 -12.25 2.75 -40.95
C GLY A 563 -13.25 3.12 -39.84
N ARG A 564 -12.82 3.87 -38.83
CA ARG A 564 -13.66 4.30 -37.68
C ARG A 564 -13.40 5.76 -37.33
N ALA A 565 -14.22 6.33 -36.47
CA ALA A 565 -13.96 7.62 -35.83
C ALA A 565 -12.85 7.52 -34.78
N LEU A 566 -11.96 8.48 -34.72
CA LEU A 566 -10.90 8.61 -33.74
C LEU A 566 -11.05 9.92 -32.97
N SER A 567 -11.15 9.88 -31.66
CA SER A 567 -11.11 11.09 -30.80
C SER A 567 -9.82 11.10 -29.98
N VAL A 568 -9.03 12.16 -30.13
CA VAL A 568 -7.72 12.35 -29.47
C VAL A 568 -7.77 13.55 -28.54
N MET A 569 -7.28 13.38 -27.32
CA MET A 569 -7.22 14.44 -26.31
C MET A 569 -5.79 14.68 -25.86
N PHE A 570 -5.32 15.93 -25.95
CA PHE A 570 -4.00 16.31 -25.46
C PHE A 570 -4.06 16.76 -24.01
N PRO A 571 -3.26 16.15 -23.11
CA PRO A 571 -3.15 16.57 -21.71
C PRO A 571 -2.20 17.76 -21.54
N MET A 572 -2.28 18.47 -20.41
CA MET A 572 -1.37 19.54 -19.97
C MET A 572 -1.17 20.69 -20.99
N VAL A 573 -2.18 20.96 -21.82
CA VAL A 573 -2.15 22.09 -22.73
C VAL A 573 -2.27 23.38 -21.94
N SER A 574 -1.33 24.30 -22.13
CA SER A 574 -1.28 25.60 -21.46
C SER A 574 -1.52 26.74 -22.44
N GLU A 575 -1.04 26.57 -23.70
CA GLU A 575 -1.05 27.58 -24.76
C GLU A 575 -1.58 27.00 -26.08
N PRO A 576 -2.24 27.80 -26.94
CA PRO A 576 -2.79 27.34 -28.23
C PRO A 576 -1.74 26.70 -29.16
N TRP A 577 -0.51 27.18 -29.12
CA TRP A 577 0.55 26.64 -29.98
C TRP A 577 0.94 25.20 -29.62
N GLU A 578 0.83 24.81 -28.35
CA GLU A 578 1.10 23.41 -27.92
C GLU A 578 0.07 22.45 -28.53
N PHE A 579 -1.21 22.86 -28.51
CA PHE A 579 -2.27 22.09 -29.16
C PHE A 579 -2.02 22.00 -30.67
N ASP A 580 -1.69 23.12 -31.34
CA ASP A 580 -1.39 23.13 -32.78
C ASP A 580 -0.18 22.26 -33.12
N ALA A 581 0.85 22.25 -32.28
CA ALA A 581 2.03 21.38 -32.46
C ALA A 581 1.66 19.90 -32.30
N GLY A 582 0.92 19.54 -31.25
CA GLY A 582 0.45 18.16 -31.06
C GLY A 582 -0.42 17.67 -32.22
N ARG A 583 -1.38 18.48 -32.67
CA ARG A 583 -2.24 18.19 -33.82
C ARG A 583 -1.41 18.00 -35.10
N ARG A 584 -0.42 18.85 -35.35
CA ARG A 584 0.47 18.74 -36.51
C ARG A 584 1.18 17.39 -36.58
N VAL A 585 1.67 16.89 -35.46
CA VAL A 585 2.27 15.54 -35.40
C VAL A 585 1.31 14.48 -35.90
N PHE A 586 0.03 14.53 -35.52
CA PHE A 586 -1.00 13.59 -36.00
C PHE A 586 -1.26 13.78 -37.52
N GLU A 587 -1.35 15.00 -38.00
CA GLU A 587 -1.57 15.31 -39.42
C GLU A 587 -0.40 14.84 -40.29
N ASP A 588 0.84 14.98 -39.83
CA ASP A 588 2.03 14.47 -40.48
C ASP A 588 2.02 12.93 -40.55
N GLN A 589 1.63 12.27 -39.46
CA GLN A 589 1.54 10.79 -39.49
C GLN A 589 0.36 10.31 -40.35
N LEU A 590 -0.73 11.06 -40.43
CA LEU A 590 -1.86 10.77 -41.29
C LEU A 590 -1.43 10.85 -42.77
N ALA A 591 -0.67 11.92 -43.16
CA ALA A 591 -0.10 12.07 -44.51
C ALA A 591 0.86 10.92 -44.82
N PHE A 592 1.74 10.57 -43.90
CA PHE A 592 2.66 9.44 -44.04
C PHE A 592 1.94 8.10 -44.27
N LEU A 593 0.84 7.82 -43.58
CA LEU A 593 0.05 6.59 -43.77
C LEU A 593 -0.72 6.62 -45.11
N ARG A 594 -1.22 7.79 -45.51
CA ARG A 594 -1.91 7.98 -46.79
C ARG A 594 -0.96 7.69 -48.00
N GLU A 595 0.25 8.17 -47.94
CA GLU A 595 1.28 7.87 -48.97
C GLU A 595 1.55 6.37 -49.11
N ARG A 596 1.45 5.64 -48.00
CA ARG A 596 1.62 4.18 -47.94
C ARG A 596 0.36 3.39 -48.21
N ARG A 597 -0.72 4.07 -48.65
CA ARG A 597 -2.02 3.46 -48.97
C ARG A 597 -2.60 2.61 -47.84
N LYS A 598 -2.35 3.02 -46.57
CA LYS A 598 -2.96 2.39 -45.40
C LYS A 598 -4.41 2.86 -45.28
N LEU A 599 -5.25 2.00 -44.71
CA LEU A 599 -6.60 2.38 -44.33
C LEU A 599 -6.51 3.40 -43.16
N LEU A 600 -7.26 4.50 -43.30
CA LEU A 600 -7.23 5.64 -42.40
C LEU A 600 -8.51 5.70 -41.56
N PRO A 601 -8.53 6.42 -40.44
CA PRO A 601 -9.77 6.77 -39.73
C PRO A 601 -10.73 7.54 -40.66
N GLU A 602 -12.03 7.31 -40.47
CA GLU A 602 -13.09 8.02 -41.23
C GLU A 602 -13.16 9.49 -40.82
N THR A 603 -13.09 9.72 -39.51
CA THR A 603 -13.06 11.08 -38.94
C THR A 603 -12.06 11.14 -37.80
N ILE A 604 -11.47 12.30 -37.57
CA ILE A 604 -10.57 12.53 -36.45
C ILE A 604 -11.05 13.79 -35.73
N GLU A 605 -11.32 13.64 -34.45
CA GLU A 605 -11.69 14.71 -33.55
C GLU A 605 -10.52 15.01 -32.62
N TYR A 606 -10.12 16.28 -32.55
CA TYR A 606 -9.08 16.74 -31.65
C TYR A 606 -9.68 17.56 -30.50
N GLY A 607 -9.30 17.25 -29.29
CA GLY A 607 -9.64 17.96 -28.10
C GLY A 607 -8.45 18.13 -27.16
N CYS A 608 -8.63 18.88 -26.10
CA CYS A 608 -7.62 19.02 -25.06
C CYS A 608 -8.21 18.80 -23.67
N MET A 609 -7.35 18.49 -22.72
CA MET A 609 -7.69 18.46 -21.31
C MET A 609 -7.41 19.86 -20.72
N LEU A 610 -8.45 20.47 -20.16
CA LEU A 610 -8.31 21.72 -19.39
C LEU A 610 -7.97 21.35 -17.95
N GLU A 611 -6.71 21.40 -17.62
CA GLU A 611 -6.19 21.12 -16.29
C GLU A 611 -5.13 22.15 -15.85
N VAL A 612 -4.59 22.93 -16.79
CA VAL A 612 -3.72 24.07 -16.51
C VAL A 612 -4.59 25.35 -16.57
N PRO A 613 -4.67 26.14 -15.48
CA PRO A 613 -5.55 27.32 -15.43
C PRO A 613 -5.29 28.35 -16.52
N ALA A 614 -4.04 28.50 -16.99
CA ALA A 614 -3.67 29.44 -18.06
C ALA A 614 -4.46 29.23 -19.35
N LEU A 615 -4.79 27.95 -19.68
CA LEU A 615 -5.55 27.63 -20.88
C LEU A 615 -6.95 28.31 -20.91
N ALA A 616 -7.55 28.52 -19.74
CA ALA A 616 -8.87 29.19 -19.67
C ALA A 616 -8.83 30.65 -20.12
N GLU A 617 -7.69 31.31 -20.00
CA GLU A 617 -7.51 32.74 -20.38
C GLU A 617 -7.36 32.94 -21.92
N VAL A 618 -7.06 31.83 -22.63
CA VAL A 618 -6.91 31.84 -24.11
C VAL A 618 -7.85 30.83 -24.78
N LEU A 619 -8.90 30.43 -24.05
CA LEU A 619 -9.83 29.42 -24.52
C LEU A 619 -10.67 29.87 -25.73
N ASP A 620 -11.04 31.12 -25.80
CA ASP A 620 -11.75 31.73 -26.93
C ASP A 620 -10.93 31.62 -28.23
N VAL A 621 -9.61 31.80 -28.16
CA VAL A 621 -8.68 31.64 -29.29
C VAL A 621 -8.57 30.18 -29.74
N LEU A 622 -8.61 29.26 -28.78
CA LEU A 622 -8.45 27.82 -29.07
C LEU A 622 -9.77 27.14 -29.48
N ALA A 623 -10.92 27.62 -28.96
CA ALA A 623 -12.23 27.00 -29.17
C ALA A 623 -12.58 26.72 -30.65
N PRO A 624 -12.29 27.59 -31.64
CA PRO A 624 -12.57 27.29 -33.05
C PRO A 624 -11.82 26.09 -33.62
N LYS A 625 -10.75 25.64 -32.97
CA LYS A 625 -9.90 24.51 -33.39
C LYS A 625 -10.26 23.20 -32.69
N LEU A 626 -11.10 23.25 -31.65
CA LEU A 626 -11.46 22.10 -30.82
C LEU A 626 -12.76 21.44 -31.29
N SER A 627 -12.78 20.11 -31.26
CA SER A 627 -14.03 19.33 -31.35
C SER A 627 -14.67 19.15 -29.96
N PHE A 628 -13.83 19.05 -28.95
CA PHE A 628 -14.26 18.90 -27.55
C PHE A 628 -13.18 19.35 -26.57
N ILE A 629 -13.59 19.63 -25.33
CA ILE A 629 -12.73 19.90 -24.20
C ILE A 629 -13.22 19.10 -23.00
N SER A 630 -12.29 18.54 -22.24
CA SER A 630 -12.60 17.81 -21.01
C SER A 630 -11.81 18.39 -19.86
N VAL A 631 -12.50 18.74 -18.78
CA VAL A 631 -11.84 19.34 -17.60
C VAL A 631 -11.27 18.24 -16.72
N GLY A 632 -9.96 18.28 -16.50
CA GLY A 632 -9.24 17.40 -15.57
C GLY A 632 -9.23 18.02 -14.17
N THR A 633 -10.33 17.87 -13.43
CA THR A 633 -10.54 18.59 -12.15
C THR A 633 -9.51 18.28 -11.08
N ASN A 634 -8.85 17.13 -11.11
CA ASN A 634 -7.84 16.76 -10.11
C ASN A 634 -6.60 17.66 -10.22
N ASP A 635 -5.99 17.73 -11.42
CA ASP A 635 -4.81 18.57 -11.66
C ASP A 635 -5.18 20.05 -11.72
N LEU A 636 -6.36 20.38 -12.27
CA LEU A 636 -6.87 21.75 -12.24
C LEU A 636 -6.97 22.33 -10.83
N THR A 637 -7.53 21.56 -9.88
CA THR A 637 -7.64 21.99 -8.48
C THR A 637 -6.27 22.22 -7.86
N GLN A 638 -5.34 21.29 -8.08
CA GLN A 638 -3.97 21.39 -7.62
C GLN A 638 -3.29 22.69 -8.11
N PHE A 639 -3.40 22.97 -9.40
CA PHE A 639 -2.73 24.13 -10.00
C PHE A 639 -3.45 25.45 -9.68
N LEU A 640 -4.77 25.43 -9.59
CA LEU A 640 -5.55 26.63 -9.26
C LEU A 640 -5.32 27.10 -7.82
N PHE A 641 -5.17 26.17 -6.89
CA PHE A 641 -4.87 26.49 -5.48
C PHE A 641 -3.38 26.43 -5.13
N ALA A 642 -2.49 26.09 -6.08
CA ALA A 642 -1.06 25.86 -5.81
C ALA A 642 -0.85 24.89 -4.63
N ALA A 643 -1.63 23.82 -4.57
CA ALA A 643 -1.69 22.89 -3.45
C ALA A 643 -1.44 21.47 -3.94
N ASP A 644 -0.43 20.82 -3.39
CA ASP A 644 -0.11 19.43 -3.71
C ASP A 644 -1.21 18.49 -3.17
N ARG A 645 -1.92 17.83 -4.07
CA ARG A 645 -2.98 16.85 -3.74
C ARG A 645 -2.48 15.59 -3.05
N ALA A 646 -1.19 15.29 -3.20
CA ALA A 646 -0.56 14.15 -2.52
C ALA A 646 -0.27 14.45 -1.04
N ASN A 647 -0.28 15.73 -0.64
CA ASN A 647 -0.14 16.12 0.75
C ASN A 647 -1.50 16.07 1.48
N PRO A 648 -1.70 15.14 2.44
CA PRO A 648 -3.00 14.96 3.11
C PRO A 648 -3.50 16.22 3.84
N LYS A 649 -2.59 17.05 4.36
CA LYS A 649 -2.93 18.29 5.07
C LYS A 649 -3.48 19.36 4.13
N LEU A 650 -3.04 19.35 2.87
CA LEU A 650 -3.48 20.29 1.85
C LEU A 650 -4.71 19.76 1.11
N ALA A 651 -4.77 18.48 0.80
CA ALA A 651 -5.89 17.86 0.09
C ALA A 651 -7.23 18.02 0.84
N ALA A 652 -7.20 17.95 2.18
CA ALA A 652 -8.39 18.16 3.00
C ALA A 652 -8.81 19.64 3.13
N ARG A 653 -7.92 20.58 2.79
CA ARG A 653 -8.16 22.02 2.96
C ARG A 653 -8.97 22.65 1.82
N TYR A 654 -8.86 22.12 0.61
CA TYR A 654 -9.44 22.70 -0.60
C TYR A 654 -10.55 21.83 -1.16
N ASP A 655 -11.78 22.34 -1.07
CA ASP A 655 -12.97 21.66 -1.55
C ASP A 655 -13.23 21.97 -3.05
N TRP A 656 -13.63 20.96 -3.80
CA TRP A 656 -14.08 21.11 -5.19
C TRP A 656 -15.33 22.01 -5.34
N LEU A 657 -16.12 22.13 -4.28
CA LEU A 657 -17.27 23.04 -4.23
C LEU A 657 -16.90 24.45 -3.79
N SER A 658 -15.61 24.74 -3.64
CA SER A 658 -15.16 26.12 -3.38
C SER A 658 -15.69 27.06 -4.43
N PRO A 659 -16.20 28.26 -4.04
CA PRO A 659 -16.63 29.31 -4.98
C PRO A 659 -15.56 29.68 -6.01
N ALA A 660 -14.28 29.57 -5.68
CA ALA A 660 -13.17 29.84 -6.60
C ALA A 660 -13.16 28.86 -7.78
N ILE A 661 -13.27 27.55 -7.50
CA ILE A 661 -13.33 26.53 -8.55
C ILE A 661 -14.63 26.65 -9.35
N LEU A 662 -15.78 26.77 -8.67
CA LEU A 662 -17.06 26.78 -9.34
C LEU A 662 -17.20 28.04 -10.25
N ARG A 663 -16.70 29.19 -9.84
CA ARG A 663 -16.64 30.39 -10.68
C ARG A 663 -15.71 30.21 -11.88
N PHE A 664 -14.56 29.61 -11.66
CA PHE A 664 -13.63 29.29 -12.74
C PHE A 664 -14.29 28.36 -13.78
N LEU A 665 -14.91 27.28 -13.33
CA LEU A 665 -15.60 26.31 -14.19
C LEU A 665 -16.81 26.94 -14.91
N ALA A 666 -17.58 27.77 -14.23
CA ALA A 666 -18.69 28.47 -14.84
C ALA A 666 -18.22 29.46 -15.95
N ARG A 667 -17.10 30.15 -15.73
CA ARG A 667 -16.49 31.04 -16.76
C ARG A 667 -16.03 30.20 -17.97
N VAL A 668 -15.40 29.05 -17.76
CA VAL A 668 -15.05 28.14 -18.86
C VAL A 668 -16.27 27.72 -19.66
N SER A 669 -17.37 27.33 -18.99
CA SER A 669 -18.62 26.97 -19.65
C SER A 669 -19.19 28.16 -20.46
N GLN A 670 -19.18 29.35 -19.89
CA GLN A 670 -19.66 30.58 -20.55
C GLN A 670 -18.83 30.99 -21.78
N THR A 671 -17.50 30.87 -21.70
CA THR A 671 -16.60 31.18 -22.83
C THR A 671 -16.89 30.28 -24.04
N LEU A 672 -17.34 29.05 -23.82
CA LEU A 672 -17.65 28.13 -24.91
C LEU A 672 -19.07 28.26 -25.47
N VAL A 673 -19.91 29.12 -24.89
CA VAL A 673 -21.25 29.39 -25.44
C VAL A 673 -21.12 30.00 -26.83
N GLY A 674 -21.82 29.44 -27.81
CA GLY A 674 -21.74 29.86 -29.22
C GLY A 674 -20.62 29.18 -30.03
N HIS A 675 -19.72 28.47 -29.40
CA HIS A 675 -18.76 27.61 -30.06
C HIS A 675 -19.28 26.17 -30.17
N ASN A 676 -19.03 25.52 -31.31
CA ASN A 676 -19.41 24.10 -31.50
C ASN A 676 -18.43 23.15 -30.84
N VAL A 677 -18.16 23.34 -29.52
CA VAL A 677 -17.23 22.57 -28.72
C VAL A 677 -17.97 21.82 -27.64
N ARG A 678 -17.82 20.52 -27.59
CA ARG A 678 -18.43 19.67 -26.53
C ARG A 678 -17.63 19.82 -25.25
N LEU A 679 -18.25 20.40 -24.21
CA LEU A 679 -17.65 20.55 -22.89
C LEU A 679 -18.00 19.39 -21.97
N GLY A 680 -16.98 18.78 -21.35
CA GLY A 680 -17.14 17.70 -20.39
C GLY A 680 -16.14 17.79 -19.22
N VAL A 681 -16.30 16.88 -18.26
CA VAL A 681 -15.42 16.68 -17.13
C VAL A 681 -14.97 15.22 -17.11
N CYS A 682 -13.69 14.97 -16.83
CA CYS A 682 -13.15 13.61 -16.68
C CYS A 682 -12.42 13.38 -15.35
N GLY A 683 -12.33 14.39 -14.48
CA GLY A 683 -11.82 14.26 -13.14
C GLY A 683 -12.80 13.59 -12.17
N GLU A 684 -12.35 13.25 -10.98
CA GLU A 684 -13.13 12.54 -9.96
C GLU A 684 -14.36 13.33 -9.48
N MET A 685 -14.32 14.65 -9.60
CA MET A 685 -15.44 15.53 -9.27
C MET A 685 -16.75 15.11 -9.96
N GLY A 686 -16.69 14.71 -11.23
CA GLY A 686 -17.86 14.29 -12.00
C GLY A 686 -18.55 13.03 -11.50
N GLY A 687 -17.87 12.19 -10.76
CA GLY A 687 -18.39 10.90 -10.22
C GLY A 687 -18.99 10.99 -8.82
N ARG A 688 -18.90 12.15 -8.15
CA ARG A 688 -19.51 12.39 -6.84
C ARG A 688 -20.83 13.11 -7.00
N ARG A 689 -21.89 12.60 -6.38
CA ARG A 689 -23.28 13.08 -6.62
C ARG A 689 -23.45 14.57 -6.37
N LEU A 690 -22.94 15.09 -5.25
CA LEU A 690 -23.05 16.50 -4.89
C LEU A 690 -22.27 17.41 -5.85
N GLU A 691 -21.04 17.02 -6.16
CA GLU A 691 -20.18 17.76 -7.08
C GLU A 691 -20.70 17.69 -8.53
N ALA A 692 -21.25 16.54 -8.94
CA ALA A 692 -21.92 16.43 -10.24
C ALA A 692 -23.14 17.35 -10.34
N LEU A 693 -23.92 17.45 -9.27
CA LEU A 693 -25.04 18.40 -9.19
C LEU A 693 -24.58 19.84 -9.45
N ALA A 694 -23.49 20.28 -8.79
CA ALA A 694 -22.90 21.58 -9.02
C ALA A 694 -22.44 21.78 -10.47
N LEU A 695 -21.77 20.79 -11.06
CA LEU A 695 -21.32 20.81 -12.46
C LEU A 695 -22.49 20.97 -13.43
N LEU A 696 -23.56 20.20 -13.22
CA LEU A 696 -24.79 20.32 -14.04
C LEU A 696 -25.38 21.72 -13.96
N GLY A 697 -25.45 22.32 -12.75
CA GLY A 697 -26.00 23.64 -12.53
C GLY A 697 -25.17 24.76 -13.15
N ILE A 698 -23.87 24.57 -13.39
CA ILE A 698 -23.00 25.55 -14.05
C ILE A 698 -22.77 25.28 -15.55
N GLY A 699 -23.53 24.35 -16.13
CA GLY A 699 -23.61 24.18 -17.58
C GLY A 699 -22.89 22.98 -18.16
N TYR A 700 -22.30 22.10 -17.36
CA TYR A 700 -21.68 20.85 -17.87
C TYR A 700 -22.73 19.81 -18.22
N ARG A 701 -22.58 19.18 -19.38
CA ARG A 701 -23.56 18.21 -19.92
C ARG A 701 -22.93 16.84 -20.28
N ARG A 702 -21.61 16.71 -20.07
CA ARG A 702 -20.86 15.47 -20.32
C ARG A 702 -19.99 15.16 -19.10
N LEU A 703 -20.22 14.01 -18.49
CA LEU A 703 -19.50 13.53 -17.31
C LEU A 703 -18.81 12.22 -17.64
N SER A 704 -17.49 12.18 -17.58
CA SER A 704 -16.69 10.95 -17.73
C SER A 704 -16.19 10.54 -16.35
N ILE A 705 -16.69 9.43 -15.86
CA ILE A 705 -16.62 9.04 -14.44
C ILE A 705 -16.17 7.58 -14.29
N THR A 706 -15.96 7.11 -13.08
CA THR A 706 -15.67 5.70 -12.85
C THR A 706 -16.89 4.83 -13.21
N PRO A 707 -16.71 3.58 -13.68
CA PRO A 707 -17.84 2.69 -14.01
C PRO A 707 -18.86 2.55 -12.87
N ALA A 708 -18.39 2.48 -11.62
CA ALA A 708 -19.23 2.36 -10.44
C ALA A 708 -20.13 3.59 -10.19
N ALA A 709 -19.73 4.76 -10.67
CA ALA A 709 -20.48 6.01 -10.49
C ALA A 709 -21.57 6.22 -11.56
N VAL A 710 -21.58 5.45 -12.65
CA VAL A 710 -22.52 5.66 -13.77
C VAL A 710 -23.97 5.52 -13.32
N GLY A 711 -24.33 4.44 -12.61
CA GLY A 711 -25.68 4.24 -12.08
C GLY A 711 -26.13 5.35 -11.13
N PRO A 712 -25.36 5.66 -10.07
CA PRO A 712 -25.65 6.77 -9.16
C PRO A 712 -25.86 8.13 -9.87
N ILE A 713 -25.05 8.44 -10.86
CA ILE A 713 -25.16 9.69 -11.61
C ILE A 713 -26.36 9.69 -12.55
N LYS A 714 -26.68 8.56 -13.20
CA LYS A 714 -27.92 8.44 -13.99
C LYS A 714 -29.17 8.64 -13.12
N GLU A 715 -29.18 8.07 -11.92
CA GLU A 715 -30.27 8.29 -10.97
C GLU A 715 -30.40 9.77 -10.57
N LEU A 716 -29.27 10.41 -10.21
CA LEU A 716 -29.22 11.84 -9.89
C LEU A 716 -29.80 12.69 -11.02
N VAL A 717 -29.30 12.49 -12.25
CA VAL A 717 -29.73 13.23 -13.44
C VAL A 717 -31.25 13.21 -13.61
N ARG A 718 -31.87 12.06 -13.42
CA ARG A 718 -33.33 11.90 -13.60
C ARG A 718 -34.19 12.62 -12.56
N LYS A 719 -33.59 12.99 -11.43
CA LYS A 719 -34.27 13.71 -10.34
C LYS A 719 -34.12 15.23 -10.42
N VAL A 720 -33.18 15.72 -11.22
CA VAL A 720 -32.82 17.13 -11.28
C VAL A 720 -33.65 17.90 -12.32
N ASP A 721 -34.14 19.09 -11.95
CA ASP A 721 -34.56 20.12 -12.85
C ASP A 721 -33.39 21.11 -13.07
N LEU A 722 -32.91 21.19 -14.32
CA LEU A 722 -31.74 22.02 -14.62
C LEU A 722 -32.03 23.51 -14.68
N VAL A 723 -33.27 23.90 -14.97
CA VAL A 723 -33.65 25.33 -15.00
C VAL A 723 -33.53 25.88 -13.59
N GLU A 724 -34.18 25.21 -12.62
CA GLU A 724 -34.15 25.63 -11.22
C GLU A 724 -32.74 25.59 -10.64
N LEU A 725 -31.99 24.50 -10.90
CA LEU A 725 -30.62 24.36 -10.43
C LEU A 725 -29.68 25.44 -10.99
N THR A 726 -29.80 25.74 -12.29
CA THR A 726 -28.94 26.75 -12.94
C THR A 726 -29.22 28.13 -12.40
N GLU A 727 -30.49 28.50 -12.17
CA GLU A 727 -30.85 29.74 -11.55
C GLU A 727 -30.26 29.85 -10.13
N GLN A 728 -30.40 28.79 -9.34
CA GLN A 728 -29.90 28.78 -7.97
C GLN A 728 -28.36 28.86 -7.92
N MET A 729 -27.67 28.09 -8.78
CA MET A 729 -26.21 28.16 -8.89
C MET A 729 -25.73 29.56 -9.33
N SER A 730 -26.45 30.21 -10.25
CA SER A 730 -26.11 31.55 -10.68
C SER A 730 -26.21 32.57 -9.53
N ARG A 731 -27.25 32.47 -8.68
CA ARG A 731 -27.38 33.29 -7.46
C ARG A 731 -26.23 33.06 -6.49
N TRP A 732 -25.88 31.78 -6.23
CA TRP A 732 -24.78 31.43 -5.32
C TRP A 732 -23.41 31.83 -5.86
N LEU A 733 -23.19 31.75 -7.16
CA LEU A 733 -21.93 32.24 -7.74
C LEU A 733 -21.80 33.76 -7.70
N ALA A 734 -22.91 34.52 -7.79
CA ALA A 734 -22.91 35.96 -7.62
C ALA A 734 -22.65 36.37 -6.16
N ALA A 735 -23.35 35.72 -5.21
CA ALA A 735 -23.24 35.94 -3.77
C ALA A 735 -23.04 34.55 -3.06
N PRO A 736 -21.80 34.07 -2.93
CA PRO A 736 -21.55 32.76 -2.37
C PRO A 736 -22.01 32.63 -0.93
N PRO A 737 -22.68 31.50 -0.58
CA PRO A 737 -22.98 31.19 0.82
C PRO A 737 -21.67 30.90 1.57
N PRO A 738 -21.66 31.01 2.91
CA PRO A 738 -20.50 30.74 3.74
C PRO A 738 -19.98 29.28 3.56
N ASP A 739 -20.89 28.33 3.35
CA ASP A 739 -20.60 26.93 3.06
C ASP A 739 -21.44 26.48 1.86
N MET A 740 -20.79 26.36 0.71
CA MET A 740 -21.40 25.92 -0.54
C MET A 740 -21.85 24.47 -0.49
N ARG A 741 -21.09 23.61 0.20
CA ARG A 741 -21.41 22.19 0.33
C ARG A 741 -22.72 22.00 1.07
N SER A 742 -22.85 22.61 2.24
CA SER A 742 -24.09 22.56 3.03
C SER A 742 -25.28 23.20 2.29
N ALA A 743 -25.06 24.30 1.58
CA ALA A 743 -26.12 24.94 0.78
C ALA A 743 -26.64 24.01 -0.34
N LEU A 744 -25.73 23.33 -1.05
CA LEU A 744 -26.09 22.36 -2.09
C LEU A 744 -26.79 21.12 -1.52
N GLN A 745 -26.35 20.62 -0.37
CA GLN A 745 -26.97 19.49 0.32
C GLN A 745 -28.41 19.82 0.74
N ASN A 746 -28.62 21.01 1.33
CA ASN A 746 -29.95 21.44 1.72
C ASN A 746 -30.88 21.58 0.51
N TRP A 747 -30.40 22.21 -0.57
CA TRP A 747 -31.14 22.32 -1.81
C TRP A 747 -31.53 20.96 -2.38
N ALA A 748 -30.60 20.02 -2.42
CA ALA A 748 -30.87 18.66 -2.89
C ALA A 748 -31.91 17.94 -2.02
N SER A 749 -31.84 18.10 -0.70
CA SER A 749 -32.82 17.55 0.25
C SER A 749 -34.22 18.15 0.04
N GLU A 750 -34.31 19.47 -0.20
CA GLU A 750 -35.59 20.14 -0.48
C GLU A 750 -36.23 19.68 -1.79
N HIS A 751 -35.45 19.09 -2.72
CA HIS A 751 -35.90 18.63 -4.04
C HIS A 751 -35.96 17.08 -4.13
N ASP A 752 -35.95 16.37 -3.01
CA ASP A 752 -35.97 14.89 -2.93
C ASP A 752 -34.85 14.20 -3.73
N ILE A 753 -33.68 14.84 -3.77
CA ILE A 753 -32.48 14.29 -4.40
C ILE A 753 -31.61 13.62 -3.33
N ASP A 754 -31.54 12.29 -3.36
CA ASP A 754 -30.67 11.51 -2.50
C ASP A 754 -29.21 11.70 -2.95
N LEU A 755 -28.33 12.02 -2.01
CA LEU A 755 -26.90 12.26 -2.23
C LEU A 755 -26.01 11.16 -1.62
N ASP A 756 -26.60 10.17 -0.90
CA ASP A 756 -25.89 9.07 -0.25
C ASP A 756 -25.58 7.90 -1.20
#